data_361332c68182f3cd2f7eb7570a39ff4e
#
_entry.id   361332c68182f3cd2f7eb7570a39ff4e
#
_cell.length_a   1.000
_cell.length_b   1.000
_cell.length_c   1.000
_cell.angle_alpha   90.00
_cell.angle_beta   90.00
_cell.angle_gamma   90.00
#
_symmetry.space_group_name_H-M   'P 1'
#
loop_
_entity.id
_entity.type
_entity.pdbx_description
1 polymer ?
#
loop_
_entity_poly.entity_id
_entity_poly.type
_entity_poly.pdbx_seq_one_letter_code
_entity_poly.pdbx_strand_id
1 'polypeptide(L)'
;MKKIFILFLMVLCGIRALAQEEYYIKNFGKADDLRVRSRVCFAQVNGFMWIGTTNGVIVFDGRHAHLYPIPDPDGMGGYFCRVTDIQVAPDASIWVGTKRGIYLFNITTESLEPFPVKGLPKNANISHLRVDYEGRLWVLVDSRVYVVDVKKKTAEKVGNELLMPCCLTVANDGKVWMGDNRSMLYSYDPKKKLIRSCTGKPEGQDRLGRIESITEMKDGLLALATASEGVYLFSPKTRKSKLLFSHGDKGAPIIAHTSITPDGEALWVGTEHGIVIYHTKDGSMTSLRQSSIAANSLSGNAVHSLFVDRERGVWAGTFFGGINRISISSQNFSTFGPESETHDVDVVREMCEDAQGQLWVGTEDGGLYELNRYEGRLQVADVAWGGEPVPFNVQSLMMVGDDLWVLTISDGIYVVDTKSRRLKHHYTKINEQDMSFSLGGISLCQQNGTIFVGSSQGVFIFDEQKGSFDQIPELARTYAHHLHADRHGEVWVATFDRGLWRIHQNKDRWGAPQQKGLWTAERTSFDYTCTTVVYEDSKGYYWVGTDKRGLMGYDARSGKTMQLTVSRHLAQESVNNIMEDDNHNLWLNTFDGLYSYNIDNGAIRHFTTDNGLPSDYVNYSAGYIAKNGRVYVGTYKGLVSFNPNVFNSPEKRLTPYILNLYMNGRFVLPGDSTGILKQTLYTTPKLTLKYSQNTFAINYATPVFQHGVNVWYRYRLNPDEPWVLNRRADMLQLTNLSAGTYDLELQASFNPEVWDGEVAKLRITILPPAWLSPFAIIFYVLLIALLVYGAMWYLKKRKTDKSLEEEEEVQEEVQEEALRGQMGHLVAESGGGKE
;
A
#
# COMPACT_ATOMS: atom_id res chain seq x y z
N MET A 1 19.92 29.66 -42.03
CA MET A 1 20.68 29.10 -40.91
C MET A 1 20.10 29.50 -39.54
N LYS A 2 19.88 30.76 -39.16
CA LYS A 2 19.29 31.12 -37.86
C LYS A 2 17.91 30.49 -37.59
N LYS A 3 16.99 30.43 -38.55
CA LYS A 3 15.67 29.82 -38.38
C LYS A 3 15.72 28.29 -38.25
N ILE A 4 16.67 27.61 -38.87
CA ILE A 4 16.90 26.17 -38.78
C ILE A 4 17.54 25.84 -37.41
N PHE A 5 18.42 26.71 -36.91
CA PHE A 5 19.03 26.56 -35.59
C PHE A 5 18.02 26.77 -34.45
N ILE A 6 17.08 27.72 -34.62
CA ILE A 6 15.98 27.91 -33.65
C ILE A 6 15.01 26.73 -33.68
N LEU A 7 14.68 26.21 -34.87
CA LEU A 7 13.85 25.01 -35.02
C LEU A 7 14.52 23.77 -34.39
N PHE A 8 15.85 23.63 -34.58
CA PHE A 8 16.63 22.55 -34.00
C PHE A 8 16.77 22.69 -32.47
N LEU A 9 16.86 23.93 -31.96
CA LEU A 9 16.82 24.21 -30.50
C LEU A 9 15.44 23.95 -29.93
N MET A 10 14.35 24.28 -30.64
CA MET A 10 12.97 23.97 -30.22
C MET A 10 12.70 22.45 -30.25
N VAL A 11 13.23 21.73 -31.24
CA VAL A 11 13.13 20.26 -31.30
C VAL A 11 13.97 19.62 -30.18
N LEU A 12 15.18 20.13 -29.87
CA LEU A 12 16.01 19.68 -28.75
C LEU A 12 15.39 20.05 -27.41
N CYS A 13 14.70 21.18 -27.25
CA CYS A 13 13.92 21.51 -26.06
C CYS A 13 12.64 20.66 -25.99
N GLY A 14 12.00 20.34 -27.08
CA GLY A 14 10.81 19.47 -27.13
C GLY A 14 11.11 18.00 -26.80
N ILE A 15 12.29 17.51 -27.18
CA ILE A 15 12.73 16.12 -26.81
C ILE A 15 13.12 16.03 -25.33
N ARG A 16 13.49 17.13 -24.66
CA ARG A 16 13.77 17.14 -23.20
C ARG A 16 12.52 17.17 -22.31
N ALA A 17 11.32 17.40 -22.86
CA ALA A 17 10.06 17.39 -22.10
C ALA A 17 9.51 15.96 -21.82
N LEU A 18 10.22 14.90 -22.23
CA LEU A 18 9.71 13.52 -22.24
C LEU A 18 10.13 12.66 -21.06
N ALA A 19 10.57 13.21 -19.93
CA ALA A 19 10.67 12.47 -18.66
C ALA A 19 10.80 13.43 -17.47
N GLN A 20 9.80 14.22 -17.20
CA GLN A 20 9.68 14.81 -15.88
C GLN A 20 9.22 13.67 -14.97
N GLU A 21 10.13 13.17 -14.13
CA GLU A 21 9.77 12.25 -13.06
C GLU A 21 8.70 12.95 -12.21
N GLU A 22 7.47 12.47 -12.27
CA GLU A 22 6.40 12.97 -11.41
C GLU A 22 6.62 12.44 -10.01
N TYR A 23 6.92 13.33 -9.06
CA TYR A 23 7.03 13.02 -7.64
C TYR A 23 5.64 12.98 -7.02
N TYR A 24 5.28 11.84 -6.44
CA TYR A 24 4.07 11.73 -5.63
C TYR A 24 4.36 12.14 -4.18
N ILE A 25 3.56 13.07 -3.63
CA ILE A 25 3.73 13.62 -2.28
C ILE A 25 2.53 13.24 -1.40
N LYS A 26 2.75 12.33 -0.47
CA LYS A 26 1.77 12.02 0.58
C LYS A 26 2.00 12.93 1.78
N ASN A 27 0.99 13.68 2.16
CA ASN A 27 0.98 14.51 3.36
C ASN A 27 0.39 13.71 4.52
N PHE A 28 1.16 13.50 5.57
CA PHE A 28 0.68 12.88 6.79
C PHE A 28 0.14 13.94 7.76
N GLY A 29 -1.06 13.74 8.22
CA GLY A 29 -1.76 14.72 9.05
C GLY A 29 -2.64 14.09 10.13
N LYS A 30 -3.79 14.69 10.33
CA LYS A 30 -4.73 14.34 11.39
C LYS A 30 -5.38 12.97 11.20
N ALA A 31 -5.57 12.56 9.96
CA ALA A 31 -6.16 11.26 9.61
C ALA A 31 -5.19 10.09 9.83
N ASP A 32 -3.87 10.36 9.80
CA ASP A 32 -2.84 9.34 9.97
C ASP A 32 -2.27 9.30 11.41
N ASP A 33 -2.95 9.90 12.40
CA ASP A 33 -2.47 10.08 13.78
C ASP A 33 -1.12 10.82 13.94
N LEU A 34 -0.56 11.36 12.85
CA LEU A 34 0.71 12.08 12.83
C LEU A 34 0.50 13.60 12.96
N ARG A 35 0.08 14.07 14.15
CA ARG A 35 -0.13 15.51 14.44
C ARG A 35 1.17 16.18 14.86
N VAL A 36 2.14 16.28 13.98
CA VAL A 36 3.42 16.92 14.30
C VAL A 36 3.51 18.30 13.62
N ARG A 37 3.66 19.36 14.40
CA ARG A 37 3.80 20.77 13.93
C ARG A 37 5.10 21.40 14.40
N SER A 38 6.18 20.63 14.46
CA SER A 38 7.47 21.13 14.93
C SER A 38 8.60 20.49 14.15
N ARG A 39 9.81 20.97 14.38
CA ARG A 39 10.98 20.29 13.79
C ARG A 39 11.01 18.81 14.19
N VAL A 40 11.18 17.94 13.23
CA VAL A 40 11.31 16.49 13.39
C VAL A 40 12.65 16.00 12.91
N CYS A 41 13.06 14.85 13.38
CA CYS A 41 14.15 14.04 12.81
C CYS A 41 13.63 12.64 12.55
N PHE A 42 14.29 11.92 11.65
CA PHE A 42 13.83 10.61 11.19
C PHE A 42 14.92 9.57 11.34
N ALA A 43 14.50 8.35 11.61
CA ALA A 43 15.28 7.12 11.48
C ALA A 43 14.36 5.97 11.05
N GLN A 44 14.91 4.91 10.45
CA GLN A 44 14.13 3.73 10.09
C GLN A 44 14.71 2.48 10.75
N VAL A 45 13.86 1.76 11.51
CA VAL A 45 14.25 0.55 12.25
C VAL A 45 13.26 -0.57 11.89
N ASN A 46 13.76 -1.68 11.40
CA ASN A 46 12.94 -2.84 10.99
C ASN A 46 11.75 -2.49 10.08
N GLY A 47 11.94 -1.48 9.22
CA GLY A 47 10.91 -0.96 8.34
C GLY A 47 10.07 0.17 8.96
N PHE A 48 9.88 0.22 10.28
CA PHE A 48 9.13 1.27 10.95
C PHE A 48 9.83 2.63 10.87
N MET A 49 9.05 3.70 10.69
CA MET A 49 9.58 5.07 10.72
C MET A 49 9.58 5.60 12.15
N TRP A 50 10.75 5.99 12.62
CA TRP A 50 10.97 6.61 13.92
C TRP A 50 11.08 8.11 13.74
N ILE A 51 10.20 8.86 14.40
CA ILE A 51 10.04 10.30 14.22
C ILE A 51 10.28 10.99 15.56
N GLY A 52 11.39 11.72 15.66
CA GLY A 52 11.66 12.52 16.84
C GLY A 52 10.81 13.79 16.83
N THR A 53 10.14 14.07 17.94
CA THR A 53 9.23 15.22 18.13
C THR A 53 9.59 16.05 19.35
N THR A 54 8.78 17.07 19.67
CA THR A 54 8.93 17.88 20.88
C THR A 54 8.62 17.11 22.17
N ASN A 55 7.86 16.03 22.11
CA ASN A 55 7.36 15.33 23.30
C ASN A 55 7.94 13.92 23.45
N GLY A 56 8.67 13.43 22.46
CA GLY A 56 9.20 12.08 22.46
C GLY A 56 9.44 11.55 21.04
N VAL A 57 9.49 10.25 20.93
CA VAL A 57 9.66 9.53 19.68
C VAL A 57 8.36 8.89 19.28
N ILE A 58 7.90 9.15 18.05
CA ILE A 58 6.77 8.45 17.44
C ILE A 58 7.33 7.32 16.58
N VAL A 59 6.79 6.11 16.74
CA VAL A 59 7.01 4.97 15.84
C VAL A 59 5.78 4.80 14.97
N PHE A 60 5.98 4.81 13.65
CA PHE A 60 4.92 4.80 12.66
C PHE A 60 5.09 3.62 11.69
N ASP A 61 4.02 2.86 11.48
CA ASP A 61 4.00 1.66 10.63
C ASP A 61 3.46 1.90 9.20
N GLY A 62 3.01 3.13 8.92
CA GLY A 62 2.33 3.51 7.67
C GLY A 62 0.85 3.82 7.86
N ARG A 63 0.25 3.39 8.98
CA ARG A 63 -1.15 3.60 9.35
C ARG A 63 -1.32 4.15 10.77
N HIS A 64 -0.60 3.56 11.73
CA HIS A 64 -0.72 3.90 13.16
C HIS A 64 0.56 4.50 13.68
N ALA A 65 0.40 5.49 14.54
CA ALA A 65 1.49 6.18 15.21
C ALA A 65 1.45 5.91 16.72
N HIS A 66 2.56 5.44 17.28
CA HIS A 66 2.70 5.23 18.72
C HIS A 66 3.75 6.17 19.29
N LEU A 67 3.36 6.97 20.31
CA LEU A 67 4.28 7.92 20.95
C LEU A 67 4.94 7.29 22.18
N TYR A 68 6.26 7.29 22.19
CA TYR A 68 7.10 6.99 23.35
C TYR A 68 7.59 8.31 23.97
N PRO A 69 7.03 8.75 25.10
CA PRO A 69 7.38 10.05 25.69
C PRO A 69 8.79 10.05 26.28
N ILE A 70 9.48 11.18 26.20
CA ILE A 70 10.70 11.41 26.98
C ILE A 70 10.31 11.58 28.46
N PRO A 71 10.93 10.85 29.39
CA PRO A 71 10.72 11.05 30.81
C PRO A 71 10.99 12.50 31.23
N ASP A 72 10.03 13.15 31.87
CA ASP A 72 10.13 14.53 32.33
C ASP A 72 9.96 14.61 33.87
N PRO A 73 10.98 14.23 34.67
CA PRO A 73 10.88 14.15 36.12
C PRO A 73 10.67 15.51 36.80
N ASP A 74 11.02 16.60 36.12
CA ASP A 74 10.95 17.95 36.67
C ASP A 74 9.68 18.69 36.21
N GLY A 75 8.82 18.10 35.40
CA GLY A 75 7.56 18.70 34.95
C GLY A 75 7.70 19.96 34.08
N MET A 76 8.90 20.20 33.50
CA MET A 76 9.16 21.40 32.69
C MET A 76 8.60 21.32 31.28
N GLY A 77 8.17 20.13 30.82
CA GLY A 77 7.44 19.86 29.58
C GLY A 77 8.01 20.43 28.26
N GLY A 78 7.39 20.10 27.16
CA GLY A 78 7.50 20.81 25.89
C GLY A 78 8.92 20.95 25.31
N TYR A 79 9.46 22.14 25.29
CA TYR A 79 10.73 22.47 24.63
C TYR A 79 11.94 21.64 25.12
N PHE A 80 11.96 21.28 26.39
CA PHE A 80 13.08 20.54 26.99
C PHE A 80 13.06 19.05 26.71
N CYS A 81 11.89 18.47 26.41
CA CYS A 81 11.73 17.04 26.01
C CYS A 81 11.95 16.83 24.51
N ARG A 82 12.37 17.84 23.76
CA ARG A 82 12.50 17.78 22.33
C ARG A 82 13.63 16.82 21.92
N VAL A 83 13.25 15.87 21.08
CA VAL A 83 14.19 15.01 20.35
C VAL A 83 14.84 15.81 19.23
N THR A 84 16.15 15.74 19.15
CA THR A 84 16.96 16.48 18.16
C THR A 84 17.54 15.59 17.09
N ASP A 85 17.84 14.32 17.45
CA ASP A 85 18.40 13.34 16.51
C ASP A 85 18.08 11.91 16.99
N ILE A 86 17.97 10.97 16.05
CA ILE A 86 17.81 9.55 16.33
C ILE A 86 18.81 8.78 15.48
N GLN A 87 19.56 7.86 16.09
CA GLN A 87 20.54 7.05 15.41
C GLN A 87 20.42 5.58 15.78
N VAL A 88 20.61 4.72 14.79
CA VAL A 88 20.64 3.26 14.97
C VAL A 88 22.07 2.79 14.91
N ALA A 89 22.54 2.15 15.96
CA ALA A 89 23.88 1.60 16.01
C ALA A 89 23.98 0.26 15.26
N PRO A 90 25.20 -0.20 14.89
CA PRO A 90 25.40 -1.48 14.22
C PRO A 90 24.88 -2.71 15.01
N ASP A 91 24.79 -2.60 16.33
CA ASP A 91 24.21 -3.60 17.23
C ASP A 91 22.68 -3.49 17.38
N ALA A 92 22.03 -2.68 16.53
CA ALA A 92 20.61 -2.34 16.56
C ALA A 92 20.16 -1.51 17.77
N SER A 93 21.06 -1.02 18.64
CA SER A 93 20.70 -0.07 19.69
C SER A 93 20.20 1.25 19.10
N ILE A 94 19.12 1.79 19.66
CA ILE A 94 18.49 3.03 19.18
C ILE A 94 18.81 4.17 20.15
N TRP A 95 19.62 5.10 19.67
CA TRP A 95 20.10 6.25 20.43
C TRP A 95 19.29 7.50 20.09
N VAL A 96 18.87 8.21 21.10
CA VAL A 96 18.05 9.41 20.99
C VAL A 96 18.76 10.58 21.65
N GLY A 97 19.09 11.59 20.84
CA GLY A 97 19.62 12.86 21.31
C GLY A 97 18.49 13.81 21.64
N THR A 98 18.59 14.49 22.78
CA THR A 98 17.57 15.44 23.23
C THR A 98 18.19 16.75 23.73
N LYS A 99 17.36 17.74 24.03
CA LYS A 99 17.75 18.97 24.72
C LYS A 99 18.23 18.74 26.17
N ARG A 100 18.11 17.52 26.71
CA ARG A 100 18.44 17.14 28.10
C ARG A 100 19.45 16.00 28.21
N GLY A 101 20.05 15.57 27.12
CA GLY A 101 21.04 14.50 27.12
C GLY A 101 20.75 13.40 26.13
N ILE A 102 21.40 12.29 26.34
CA ILE A 102 21.29 11.07 25.51
C ILE A 102 20.34 10.11 26.20
N TYR A 103 19.47 9.48 25.40
CA TYR A 103 18.58 8.41 25.82
C TYR A 103 18.84 7.17 24.96
N LEU A 104 18.64 6.01 25.57
CA LEU A 104 18.62 4.72 24.91
C LEU A 104 17.19 4.20 24.89
N PHE A 105 16.71 3.78 23.74
CA PHE A 105 15.43 3.11 23.68
C PHE A 105 15.60 1.64 24.09
N ASN A 106 14.93 1.27 25.18
CA ASN A 106 14.88 -0.11 25.64
C ASN A 106 13.74 -0.84 24.89
N ILE A 107 14.10 -1.68 23.95
CA ILE A 107 13.14 -2.44 23.12
C ILE A 107 12.35 -3.47 23.95
N THR A 108 12.88 -3.88 25.11
CA THR A 108 12.25 -4.89 25.96
C THR A 108 11.10 -4.28 26.77
N THR A 109 11.29 -3.07 27.26
CA THR A 109 10.30 -2.35 28.07
C THR A 109 9.54 -1.29 27.29
N GLU A 110 9.88 -1.08 26.01
CA GLU A 110 9.34 -0.03 25.14
C GLU A 110 9.37 1.37 25.77
N SER A 111 10.52 1.73 26.32
CA SER A 111 10.68 2.99 27.01
C SER A 111 11.99 3.68 26.66
N LEU A 112 12.00 5.01 26.76
CA LEU A 112 13.21 5.81 26.62
C LEU A 112 13.88 5.96 27.99
N GLU A 113 15.07 5.40 28.11
CA GLU A 113 15.86 5.41 29.35
C GLU A 113 16.98 6.44 29.25
N PRO A 114 17.15 7.31 30.27
CA PRO A 114 18.28 8.25 30.32
C PRO A 114 19.60 7.48 30.32
N PHE A 115 20.54 7.94 29.49
CA PHE A 115 21.89 7.37 29.42
C PHE A 115 22.90 8.39 29.97
N PRO A 116 23.20 8.38 31.27
CA PRO A 116 24.14 9.32 31.88
C PRO A 116 25.58 9.00 31.48
N VAL A 117 26.28 10.01 31.00
CA VAL A 117 27.67 9.89 30.52
C VAL A 117 28.57 10.81 31.35
N LYS A 118 29.60 10.23 31.95
CA LYS A 118 30.65 10.99 32.67
C LYS A 118 31.47 11.80 31.67
N GLY A 119 31.65 13.10 31.93
CA GLY A 119 32.42 13.99 31.04
C GLY A 119 31.56 14.84 30.11
N LEU A 120 30.23 14.57 30.02
CA LEU A 120 29.26 15.52 29.42
C LEU A 120 28.74 16.50 30.49
N PRO A 121 28.35 17.71 30.08
CA PRO A 121 27.60 18.64 30.96
C PRO A 121 26.28 18.01 31.46
N LYS A 122 25.91 18.37 32.70
CA LYS A 122 24.59 17.99 33.21
C LYS A 122 23.50 18.63 32.31
N ASN A 123 22.50 17.85 31.90
CA ASN A 123 21.47 18.28 30.95
C ASN A 123 22.06 18.79 29.61
N ALA A 124 23.05 18.08 29.08
CA ALA A 124 23.70 18.40 27.82
C ALA A 124 22.67 18.58 26.68
N ASN A 125 22.64 19.76 26.05
CA ASN A 125 21.82 20.02 24.88
C ASN A 125 22.46 19.39 23.65
N ILE A 126 22.01 18.18 23.31
CA ILE A 126 22.49 17.46 22.11
C ILE A 126 21.85 18.09 20.88
N SER A 127 22.64 18.62 19.96
CA SER A 127 22.14 19.16 18.69
C SER A 127 22.26 18.17 17.54
N HIS A 128 23.32 17.34 17.53
CA HIS A 128 23.52 16.25 16.59
C HIS A 128 24.09 15.04 17.31
N LEU A 129 23.69 13.85 16.86
CA LEU A 129 24.18 12.55 17.32
C LEU A 129 24.49 11.70 16.09
N ARG A 130 25.65 11.05 16.05
CA ARG A 130 26.03 10.08 15.03
C ARG A 130 26.70 8.89 15.70
N VAL A 131 26.53 7.72 15.09
CA VAL A 131 27.17 6.48 15.53
C VAL A 131 28.22 6.09 14.50
N ASP A 132 29.42 5.74 14.94
CA ASP A 132 30.46 5.20 14.07
C ASP A 132 30.39 3.66 13.96
N TYR A 133 31.21 3.10 13.08
CA TYR A 133 31.24 1.64 12.85
C TYR A 133 31.76 0.82 14.06
N GLU A 134 32.38 1.48 15.04
CA GLU A 134 32.79 0.88 16.29
C GLU A 134 31.74 0.98 17.40
N GLY A 135 30.59 1.58 17.09
CA GLY A 135 29.49 1.79 18.03
C GLY A 135 29.69 2.94 19.01
N ARG A 136 30.69 3.82 18.78
CA ARG A 136 30.87 5.04 19.59
C ARG A 136 29.89 6.11 19.14
N LEU A 137 29.41 6.92 20.11
CA LEU A 137 28.52 8.03 19.78
C LEU A 137 29.35 9.32 19.63
N TRP A 138 29.16 10.01 18.53
CA TRP A 138 29.69 11.34 18.26
C TRP A 138 28.56 12.34 18.51
N VAL A 139 28.74 13.20 19.49
CA VAL A 139 27.69 14.14 19.91
C VAL A 139 28.20 15.58 19.83
N LEU A 140 27.31 16.44 19.33
CA LEU A 140 27.49 17.88 19.32
C LEU A 140 26.68 18.48 20.46
N VAL A 141 27.39 19.03 21.45
CA VAL A 141 26.78 19.62 22.66
C VAL A 141 27.26 21.06 22.78
N ASP A 142 26.35 22.01 22.74
CA ASP A 142 26.64 23.45 22.93
C ASP A 142 27.85 23.92 22.09
N SER A 143 27.85 23.58 20.80
CA SER A 143 28.91 23.84 19.83
C SER A 143 30.28 23.22 20.19
N ARG A 144 30.30 22.08 20.84
CA ARG A 144 31.50 21.28 21.15
C ARG A 144 31.24 19.82 20.77
N VAL A 145 32.25 19.18 20.18
CA VAL A 145 32.14 17.76 19.79
C VAL A 145 32.75 16.88 20.88
N TYR A 146 32.01 15.83 21.22
CA TYR A 146 32.45 14.78 22.13
C TYR A 146 32.33 13.42 21.47
N VAL A 147 33.27 12.52 21.79
CA VAL A 147 33.12 11.08 21.50
C VAL A 147 32.81 10.36 22.80
N VAL A 148 31.75 9.54 22.75
CA VAL A 148 31.24 8.78 23.88
C VAL A 148 31.59 7.31 23.70
N ASP A 149 32.31 6.74 24.65
CA ASP A 149 32.50 5.31 24.81
C ASP A 149 31.25 4.76 25.55
N VAL A 150 30.40 4.08 24.79
CA VAL A 150 29.10 3.55 25.31
C VAL A 150 29.35 2.52 26.41
N LYS A 151 30.37 1.66 26.27
CA LYS A 151 30.67 0.61 27.27
C LYS A 151 31.15 1.17 28.58
N LYS A 152 32.04 2.17 28.55
CA LYS A 152 32.59 2.84 29.73
C LYS A 152 31.69 3.94 30.28
N LYS A 153 30.70 4.37 29.51
CA LYS A 153 29.83 5.52 29.81
C LYS A 153 30.62 6.81 30.07
N THR A 154 31.66 7.06 29.27
CA THR A 154 32.55 8.22 29.38
C THR A 154 32.61 8.99 28.07
N ALA A 155 32.72 10.30 28.16
CA ALA A 155 32.88 11.19 27.01
C ALA A 155 34.24 11.89 27.08
N GLU A 156 34.89 12.00 25.91
CA GLU A 156 36.10 12.75 25.69
C GLU A 156 35.82 13.89 24.71
N LYS A 157 36.21 15.12 25.05
CA LYS A 157 36.08 16.26 24.16
C LYS A 157 37.07 16.14 23.00
N VAL A 158 36.58 16.34 21.79
CA VAL A 158 37.39 16.26 20.57
C VAL A 158 37.92 17.64 20.21
N GLY A 159 39.23 17.81 20.28
CA GLY A 159 39.98 19.00 19.81
C GLY A 159 39.62 20.33 20.47
N ASN A 160 40.62 21.04 20.93
CA ASN A 160 40.46 22.42 21.39
C ASN A 160 40.44 23.46 20.26
N GLU A 161 40.76 23.03 19.05
CA GLU A 161 40.92 23.85 17.85
C GLU A 161 39.57 24.08 17.11
N LEU A 162 38.53 23.35 17.48
CA LEU A 162 37.17 23.47 16.86
C LEU A 162 36.48 24.71 17.38
N LEU A 163 36.23 25.66 16.48
CA LEU A 163 35.55 26.91 16.77
C LEU A 163 34.10 26.81 16.35
N MET A 164 33.20 26.52 17.30
CA MET A 164 31.73 26.52 17.11
C MET A 164 31.23 25.60 16.00
N PRO A 165 31.48 24.29 16.04
CA PRO A 165 30.89 23.35 15.09
C PRO A 165 29.38 23.36 15.14
N CYS A 166 28.73 23.31 13.97
CA CYS A 166 27.30 23.36 13.78
C CYS A 166 26.69 22.03 13.36
N CYS A 167 27.45 21.24 12.61
CA CYS A 167 27.03 19.92 12.11
C CYS A 167 28.18 18.92 12.13
N LEU A 168 27.85 17.64 12.13
CA LEU A 168 28.81 16.56 12.01
C LEU A 168 28.20 15.36 11.25
N THR A 169 29.07 14.62 10.56
CA THR A 169 28.74 13.34 9.93
C THR A 169 29.92 12.37 10.04
N VAL A 170 29.60 11.07 10.04
CA VAL A 170 30.58 9.99 9.96
C VAL A 170 30.63 9.48 8.54
N ALA A 171 31.76 9.57 7.87
CA ALA A 171 31.94 9.12 6.50
C ALA A 171 32.18 7.61 6.41
N ASN A 172 31.97 7.02 5.23
CA ASN A 172 32.17 5.59 4.97
C ASN A 172 33.63 5.12 5.21
N ASP A 173 34.61 6.04 5.13
CA ASP A 173 36.00 5.74 5.46
C ASP A 173 36.30 5.78 6.98
N GLY A 174 35.28 6.01 7.81
CA GLY A 174 35.33 6.10 9.26
C GLY A 174 35.84 7.45 9.79
N LYS A 175 36.10 8.43 8.94
CA LYS A 175 36.42 9.79 9.39
C LYS A 175 35.18 10.55 9.78
N VAL A 176 35.32 11.44 10.76
CA VAL A 176 34.27 12.34 11.19
C VAL A 176 34.50 13.72 10.60
N TRP A 177 33.54 14.18 9.84
CA TRP A 177 33.51 15.49 9.22
C TRP A 177 32.68 16.46 10.03
N MET A 178 33.17 17.69 10.21
CA MET A 178 32.51 18.69 11.04
C MET A 178 32.53 20.04 10.31
N GLY A 179 31.40 20.68 10.22
CA GLY A 179 31.23 22.03 9.68
C GLY A 179 31.04 23.05 10.81
N ASP A 180 31.59 24.24 10.69
CA ASP A 180 31.44 25.29 11.67
C ASP A 180 30.65 26.52 11.15
N ASN A 181 30.41 27.47 12.06
CA ASN A 181 29.70 28.73 11.74
C ASN A 181 30.57 29.77 11.03
N ARG A 182 31.84 29.48 10.82
CA ARG A 182 32.85 30.36 10.20
C ARG A 182 33.35 29.84 8.86
N SER A 183 32.64 29.00 8.19
CA SER A 183 32.99 28.43 6.89
C SER A 183 34.13 27.41 6.92
N MET A 184 34.45 26.87 8.09
CA MET A 184 35.51 25.88 8.22
C MET A 184 34.92 24.47 8.18
N LEU A 185 35.55 23.59 7.38
CA LEU A 185 35.32 22.16 7.35
C LEU A 185 36.52 21.46 8.02
N TYR A 186 36.25 20.62 8.97
CA TYR A 186 37.25 19.81 9.67
C TYR A 186 37.03 18.33 9.39
N SER A 187 38.13 17.58 9.30
CA SER A 187 38.09 16.11 9.32
C SER A 187 38.85 15.60 10.55
N TYR A 188 38.25 14.64 11.25
CA TYR A 188 38.90 13.93 12.35
C TYR A 188 39.09 12.45 11.97
N ASP A 189 40.32 11.97 12.10
CA ASP A 189 40.67 10.56 11.93
C ASP A 189 40.71 9.89 13.31
N PRO A 190 39.71 9.06 13.66
CA PRO A 190 39.63 8.44 14.99
C PRO A 190 40.78 7.49 15.29
N LYS A 191 41.35 6.85 14.26
CA LYS A 191 42.49 5.91 14.42
C LYS A 191 43.80 6.65 14.75
N LYS A 192 43.98 7.83 14.16
CA LYS A 192 45.20 8.65 14.36
C LYS A 192 45.01 9.72 15.43
N LYS A 193 43.79 9.91 15.94
CA LYS A 193 43.38 11.00 16.82
C LYS A 193 43.78 12.38 16.29
N LEU A 194 43.70 12.58 14.98
CA LEU A 194 44.19 13.75 14.28
C LEU A 194 43.06 14.55 13.67
N ILE A 195 42.99 15.84 14.05
CA ILE A 195 42.13 16.82 13.40
C ILE A 195 42.90 17.51 12.28
N ARG A 196 42.20 17.73 11.15
CA ARG A 196 42.73 18.54 10.05
C ARG A 196 41.69 19.55 9.63
N SER A 197 42.11 20.79 9.51
CA SER A 197 41.30 21.83 8.84
C SER A 197 41.35 21.59 7.32
N CYS A 198 40.18 21.57 6.71
CA CYS A 198 40.03 21.29 5.28
C CYS A 198 39.29 22.47 4.63
N THR A 199 39.84 23.68 4.69
CA THR A 199 39.30 24.85 4.01
C THR A 199 39.47 24.69 2.51
N GLY A 200 38.51 24.20 1.83
CA GLY A 200 38.41 24.29 0.38
C GLY A 200 37.81 25.66 0.02
N LYS A 201 38.66 26.66 -0.30
CA LYS A 201 38.13 27.88 -0.91
C LYS A 201 37.54 27.53 -2.27
N PRO A 202 36.28 27.92 -2.59
CA PRO A 202 35.80 27.85 -3.95
C PRO A 202 36.61 28.80 -4.82
N GLU A 203 36.83 28.44 -6.07
CA GLU A 203 37.44 29.36 -7.03
C GLU A 203 36.53 30.61 -7.14
N GLY A 204 37.06 31.76 -6.77
CA GLY A 204 36.34 33.05 -6.86
C GLY A 204 35.52 33.50 -5.67
N GLN A 205 35.49 32.75 -4.55
CA GLN A 205 34.76 33.13 -3.32
C GLN A 205 35.67 33.07 -2.08
N ASP A 206 35.52 34.05 -1.19
CA ASP A 206 36.32 34.11 0.02
C ASP A 206 35.88 33.17 1.16
N ARG A 207 34.62 32.73 1.18
CA ARG A 207 34.07 31.91 2.29
C ARG A 207 32.94 31.00 1.80
N LEU A 208 32.77 29.85 2.47
CA LEU A 208 31.67 28.89 2.23
C LEU A 208 30.36 29.24 2.97
N GLY A 209 30.38 30.24 3.86
CA GLY A 209 29.27 30.50 4.79
C GLY A 209 29.19 29.46 5.92
N ARG A 210 28.18 29.60 6.79
CA ARG A 210 27.91 28.61 7.86
C ARG A 210 27.48 27.30 7.27
N ILE A 211 28.16 26.19 7.59
CA ILE A 211 27.87 24.86 7.11
C ILE A 211 26.81 24.22 8.00
N GLU A 212 25.60 24.02 7.46
CA GLU A 212 24.43 23.49 8.19
C GLU A 212 24.30 21.96 8.11
N SER A 213 24.70 21.37 7.00
CA SER A 213 24.59 19.92 6.78
C SER A 213 25.71 19.39 5.88
N ILE A 214 26.15 18.18 6.16
CA ILE A 214 27.15 17.44 5.38
C ILE A 214 26.59 16.07 5.04
N THR A 215 26.56 15.74 3.74
CA THR A 215 26.13 14.42 3.25
C THR A 215 27.19 13.84 2.34
N GLU A 216 27.63 12.61 2.60
CA GLU A 216 28.58 11.90 1.74
C GLU A 216 27.86 11.31 0.53
N MET A 217 28.41 11.55 -0.65
CA MET A 217 27.92 11.03 -1.93
C MET A 217 28.58 9.69 -2.27
N LYS A 218 27.97 8.92 -3.19
CA LYS A 218 28.41 7.58 -3.58
C LYS A 218 29.88 7.52 -4.08
N ASP A 219 30.37 8.60 -4.68
CA ASP A 219 31.75 8.74 -5.17
C ASP A 219 32.74 9.20 -4.10
N GLY A 220 32.30 9.35 -2.84
CA GLY A 220 33.08 9.83 -1.71
C GLY A 220 33.27 11.34 -1.68
N LEU A 221 32.57 12.10 -2.53
CA LEU A 221 32.47 13.54 -2.40
C LEU A 221 31.53 13.90 -1.26
N LEU A 222 31.70 15.09 -0.69
CA LEU A 222 30.82 15.61 0.36
C LEU A 222 29.95 16.75 -0.20
N ALA A 223 28.64 16.60 -0.11
CA ALA A 223 27.73 17.69 -0.35
C ALA A 223 27.62 18.54 0.93
N LEU A 224 27.91 19.82 0.82
CA LEU A 224 27.87 20.78 1.92
C LEU A 224 26.72 21.76 1.67
N ALA A 225 25.69 21.74 2.51
CA ALA A 225 24.66 22.77 2.49
C ALA A 225 25.04 23.90 3.45
N THR A 226 24.96 25.13 2.96
CA THR A 226 25.30 26.32 3.75
C THR A 226 24.05 27.17 4.03
N ALA A 227 24.11 28.03 5.04
CA ALA A 227 22.96 28.84 5.44
C ALA A 227 22.60 29.93 4.41
N SER A 228 23.55 30.38 3.57
CA SER A 228 23.35 31.54 2.69
C SER A 228 24.04 31.45 1.33
N GLU A 229 25.10 30.62 1.21
CA GLU A 229 25.99 30.67 0.04
C GLU A 229 25.70 29.53 -0.95
N GLY A 230 24.73 28.66 -0.64
CA GLY A 230 24.33 27.57 -1.51
C GLY A 230 24.82 26.19 -1.12
N VAL A 231 24.84 25.29 -2.08
CA VAL A 231 25.32 23.91 -1.92
C VAL A 231 26.61 23.70 -2.69
N TYR A 232 27.60 23.14 -2.00
CA TYR A 232 28.94 22.88 -2.56
C TYR A 232 29.20 21.37 -2.58
N LEU A 233 29.95 20.95 -3.58
CA LEU A 233 30.55 19.63 -3.63
C LEU A 233 32.04 19.75 -3.25
N PHE A 234 32.42 19.10 -2.15
CA PHE A 234 33.77 19.08 -1.66
C PHE A 234 34.44 17.72 -1.93
N SER A 235 35.66 17.77 -2.50
CA SER A 235 36.46 16.57 -2.72
C SER A 235 37.47 16.38 -1.59
N PRO A 236 37.35 15.35 -0.74
CA PRO A 236 38.33 15.03 0.29
C PRO A 236 39.75 14.77 -0.24
N LYS A 237 39.85 14.25 -1.46
CA LYS A 237 41.15 13.93 -2.12
C LYS A 237 41.88 15.17 -2.59
N THR A 238 41.19 16.07 -3.27
CA THR A 238 41.79 17.29 -3.85
C THR A 238 41.70 18.50 -2.92
N ARG A 239 40.81 18.43 -1.89
CA ARG A 239 40.48 19.52 -0.97
C ARG A 239 39.94 20.77 -1.68
N LYS A 240 39.31 20.58 -2.83
CA LYS A 240 38.65 21.63 -3.58
C LYS A 240 37.13 21.56 -3.42
N SER A 241 36.50 22.72 -3.39
CA SER A 241 35.03 22.83 -3.39
C SER A 241 34.56 23.36 -4.74
N LYS A 242 33.45 22.81 -5.26
CA LYS A 242 32.76 23.29 -6.44
C LYS A 242 31.32 23.69 -6.00
N LEU A 243 30.92 24.90 -6.34
CA LEU A 243 29.53 25.35 -6.16
C LEU A 243 28.64 24.56 -7.13
N LEU A 244 27.60 23.94 -6.60
CA LEU A 244 26.54 23.30 -7.40
C LEU A 244 25.47 24.34 -7.78
N PHE A 245 24.93 25.03 -6.79
CA PHE A 245 23.99 26.13 -6.96
C PHE A 245 24.00 27.01 -5.70
N SER A 246 23.83 28.33 -5.89
CA SER A 246 23.93 29.32 -4.81
C SER A 246 22.59 29.60 -4.12
N HIS A 247 21.51 29.47 -4.87
CA HIS A 247 20.16 29.72 -4.38
C HIS A 247 19.22 28.65 -4.92
N GLY A 248 18.16 28.36 -4.21
CA GLY A 248 17.04 27.60 -4.74
C GLY A 248 16.37 28.40 -5.87
N ASP A 249 15.40 27.79 -6.52
CA ASP A 249 14.63 28.45 -7.57
C ASP A 249 14.11 29.81 -7.09
N LYS A 250 14.21 30.88 -7.92
CA LYS A 250 13.86 32.27 -7.62
C LYS A 250 14.60 32.92 -6.44
N GLY A 251 15.85 32.52 -6.18
CA GLY A 251 16.71 33.17 -5.20
C GLY A 251 16.39 32.85 -3.75
N ALA A 252 15.69 31.75 -3.47
CA ALA A 252 15.33 31.36 -2.13
C ALA A 252 16.56 30.87 -1.31
N PRO A 253 16.72 31.29 -0.04
CA PRO A 253 17.80 30.86 0.81
C PRO A 253 17.68 29.35 1.13
N ILE A 254 18.84 28.70 1.30
CA ILE A 254 18.93 27.27 1.61
C ILE A 254 19.07 27.11 3.11
N ILE A 255 18.27 26.23 3.73
CA ILE A 255 18.31 26.07 5.18
C ILE A 255 19.00 24.81 5.51
N ALA A 256 19.41 23.97 5.37
CA ALA A 256 20.01 23.15 6.41
C ALA A 256 20.08 21.66 6.27
N HIS A 257 19.33 21.00 5.44
CA HIS A 257 19.41 19.56 5.37
C HIS A 257 19.61 19.08 3.94
N THR A 258 20.67 18.32 3.74
CA THR A 258 20.89 17.56 2.52
C THR A 258 20.70 16.08 2.79
N SER A 259 20.13 15.38 1.84
CA SER A 259 20.08 13.93 1.80
C SER A 259 20.29 13.46 0.37
N ILE A 260 20.82 12.25 0.21
CA ILE A 260 21.06 11.67 -1.10
C ILE A 260 20.24 10.39 -1.25
N THR A 261 19.73 10.13 -2.45
CA THR A 261 19.05 8.87 -2.73
C THR A 261 19.99 7.67 -2.61
N PRO A 262 19.52 6.47 -2.26
CA PRO A 262 20.36 5.28 -2.06
C PRO A 262 21.18 4.89 -3.29
N ASP A 263 20.74 5.22 -4.49
CA ASP A 263 21.44 5.00 -5.76
C ASP A 263 22.44 6.11 -6.08
N GLY A 264 22.38 7.23 -5.37
CA GLY A 264 23.24 8.40 -5.58
C GLY A 264 22.90 9.22 -6.83
N GLU A 265 21.71 9.04 -7.39
CA GLU A 265 21.32 9.72 -8.65
C GLU A 265 20.82 11.14 -8.42
N ALA A 266 20.34 11.46 -7.23
CA ALA A 266 19.84 12.79 -6.90
C ALA A 266 20.26 13.24 -5.50
N LEU A 267 20.62 14.52 -5.36
CA LEU A 267 20.85 15.20 -4.09
C LEU A 267 19.62 16.05 -3.75
N TRP A 268 19.00 15.73 -2.63
CA TRP A 268 17.82 16.42 -2.12
C TRP A 268 18.24 17.49 -1.12
N VAL A 269 17.72 18.69 -1.27
CA VAL A 269 18.07 19.84 -0.45
C VAL A 269 16.81 20.53 0.07
N GLY A 270 16.61 20.50 1.37
CA GLY A 270 15.54 21.24 2.06
C GLY A 270 15.86 22.73 2.13
N THR A 271 14.87 23.57 1.79
CA THR A 271 15.00 25.02 1.79
C THR A 271 13.81 25.69 2.49
N GLU A 272 13.86 27.02 2.71
CA GLU A 272 12.70 27.80 3.18
C GLU A 272 11.56 27.88 2.15
N HIS A 273 11.82 27.50 0.89
CA HIS A 273 10.88 27.61 -0.21
C HIS A 273 10.59 26.24 -0.87
N GLY A 274 10.69 25.16 -0.11
CA GLY A 274 10.45 23.80 -0.55
C GLY A 274 11.70 22.95 -0.66
N ILE A 275 11.69 21.97 -1.54
CA ILE A 275 12.78 21.04 -1.77
C ILE A 275 13.37 21.30 -3.16
N VAL A 276 14.69 21.36 -3.25
CA VAL A 276 15.43 21.36 -4.52
C VAL A 276 16.06 19.98 -4.68
N ILE A 277 15.82 19.35 -5.82
CA ILE A 277 16.39 18.07 -6.22
C ILE A 277 17.41 18.35 -7.32
N TYR A 278 18.68 18.03 -7.05
CA TYR A 278 19.76 18.15 -8.02
C TYR A 278 20.09 16.77 -8.58
N HIS A 279 19.87 16.58 -9.89
CA HIS A 279 20.15 15.32 -10.58
C HIS A 279 21.65 15.25 -10.92
N THR A 280 22.33 14.25 -10.37
CA THR A 280 23.81 14.15 -10.49
C THR A 280 24.28 13.79 -11.90
N LYS A 281 23.43 13.14 -12.72
CA LYS A 281 23.75 12.69 -14.07
C LYS A 281 23.90 13.83 -15.09
N ASP A 282 22.98 14.78 -15.04
CA ASP A 282 22.86 15.86 -16.05
C ASP A 282 22.96 17.27 -15.46
N GLY A 283 22.99 17.38 -14.12
CA GLY A 283 23.04 18.65 -13.39
C GLY A 283 21.70 19.43 -13.44
N SER A 284 20.62 18.82 -13.86
CA SER A 284 19.29 19.44 -13.85
C SER A 284 18.77 19.59 -12.42
N MET A 285 17.82 20.53 -12.23
CA MET A 285 17.20 20.78 -10.94
C MET A 285 15.69 20.75 -11.06
N THR A 286 15.04 20.07 -10.11
CA THR A 286 13.60 20.03 -9.93
C THR A 286 13.24 20.65 -8.57
N SER A 287 12.17 21.45 -8.51
CA SER A 287 11.70 22.08 -7.27
C SER A 287 10.32 21.57 -6.88
N LEU A 288 10.18 21.13 -5.64
CA LEU A 288 8.89 20.76 -5.04
C LEU A 288 8.48 21.82 -4.02
N ARG A 289 7.22 22.28 -4.12
CA ARG A 289 6.68 23.36 -3.28
C ARG A 289 5.27 23.08 -2.80
N GLN A 290 4.85 23.80 -1.80
CA GLN A 290 3.44 23.89 -1.42
C GLN A 290 2.64 24.62 -2.51
N SER A 291 1.50 24.07 -2.87
CA SER A 291 0.49 24.69 -3.74
C SER A 291 -0.86 24.66 -3.08
N SER A 292 -1.64 25.73 -3.23
CA SER A 292 -3.03 25.77 -2.76
C SER A 292 -3.99 25.10 -3.75
N ILE A 293 -3.55 24.86 -4.97
CA ILE A 293 -4.36 24.31 -6.06
C ILE A 293 -4.06 22.82 -6.28
N ALA A 294 -2.78 22.43 -6.25
CA ALA A 294 -2.38 21.06 -6.49
C ALA A 294 -2.50 20.22 -5.22
N ALA A 295 -3.37 19.21 -5.25
CA ALA A 295 -3.51 18.24 -4.15
C ALA A 295 -2.19 17.48 -3.88
N ASN A 296 -1.39 17.25 -4.91
CA ASN A 296 -0.09 16.59 -4.85
C ASN A 296 1.04 17.63 -4.65
N SER A 297 1.10 18.25 -3.47
CA SER A 297 2.10 19.26 -3.14
C SER A 297 2.57 19.16 -1.70
N LEU A 298 3.69 19.80 -1.37
CA LEU A 298 4.19 19.84 0.01
C LEU A 298 3.17 20.50 0.96
N SER A 299 3.08 19.99 2.18
CA SER A 299 2.24 20.56 3.24
C SER A 299 2.76 21.90 3.78
N GLY A 300 4.00 22.27 3.48
CA GLY A 300 4.64 23.53 3.85
C GLY A 300 5.99 23.71 3.14
N ASN A 301 6.38 24.96 2.91
CA ASN A 301 7.61 25.26 2.17
C ASN A 301 8.89 25.25 3.01
N ALA A 302 8.81 25.52 4.32
CA ALA A 302 9.99 25.56 5.19
C ALA A 302 10.40 24.12 5.59
N VAL A 303 11.23 23.49 4.77
CA VAL A 303 11.72 22.12 4.95
C VAL A 303 13.01 22.11 5.75
N HIS A 304 13.03 21.44 6.89
CA HIS A 304 14.16 21.44 7.81
C HIS A 304 14.77 20.06 8.10
N SER A 305 14.14 18.98 7.63
CA SER A 305 14.69 17.63 7.75
C SER A 305 14.29 16.79 6.53
N LEU A 306 15.23 15.99 6.07
CA LEU A 306 15.07 15.03 4.97
C LEU A 306 15.63 13.69 5.41
N PHE A 307 14.99 12.62 4.97
CA PHE A 307 15.44 11.24 5.22
C PHE A 307 14.99 10.34 4.06
N VAL A 308 15.87 9.48 3.57
CA VAL A 308 15.56 8.50 2.53
C VAL A 308 15.29 7.15 3.18
N ASP A 309 14.08 6.62 2.97
CA ASP A 309 13.70 5.31 3.50
C ASP A 309 14.23 4.16 2.63
N ARG A 310 14.10 2.92 3.14
CA ARG A 310 14.55 1.70 2.44
C ARG A 310 13.73 1.40 1.17
N GLU A 311 12.56 2.02 1.03
CA GLU A 311 11.69 1.93 -0.15
C GLU A 311 12.00 3.04 -1.17
N ARG A 312 13.11 3.79 -0.96
CA ARG A 312 13.55 4.93 -1.79
C ARG A 312 12.60 6.14 -1.72
N GLY A 313 11.65 6.16 -0.79
CA GLY A 313 10.85 7.34 -0.50
C GLY A 313 11.64 8.38 0.30
N VAL A 314 11.40 9.65 0.03
CA VAL A 314 12.04 10.76 0.76
C VAL A 314 11.05 11.37 1.75
N TRP A 315 11.36 11.27 3.03
CA TRP A 315 10.60 11.91 4.10
C TRP A 315 11.08 13.32 4.33
N ALA A 316 10.16 14.25 4.38
CA ALA A 316 10.43 15.66 4.57
C ALA A 316 9.62 16.23 5.74
N GLY A 317 10.31 16.77 6.73
CA GLY A 317 9.71 17.50 7.84
C GLY A 317 9.65 19.01 7.54
N THR A 318 8.45 19.57 7.59
CA THR A 318 8.22 21.00 7.42
C THR A 318 7.95 21.70 8.75
N PHE A 319 8.25 22.99 8.87
CA PHE A 319 8.20 23.68 10.16
C PHE A 319 6.78 23.80 10.73
N PHE A 320 5.79 24.02 9.88
CA PHE A 320 4.37 24.18 10.31
C PHE A 320 3.41 23.23 9.60
N GLY A 321 3.81 22.65 8.49
CA GLY A 321 2.94 21.84 7.62
C GLY A 321 2.88 20.36 8.00
N GLY A 322 3.78 19.87 8.88
CA GLY A 322 3.84 18.46 9.26
C GLY A 322 4.85 17.65 8.44
N ILE A 323 4.52 16.41 8.18
CA ILE A 323 5.41 15.41 7.57
C ILE A 323 4.90 15.07 6.17
N ASN A 324 5.82 14.98 5.23
CA ASN A 324 5.55 14.57 3.86
C ASN A 324 6.42 13.36 3.52
N ARG A 325 5.90 12.44 2.72
CA ARG A 325 6.69 11.41 2.07
C ARG A 325 6.57 11.56 0.56
N ILE A 326 7.69 11.72 -0.09
CA ILE A 326 7.79 11.90 -1.52
C ILE A 326 8.29 10.57 -2.11
N SER A 327 7.51 9.98 -3.00
CA SER A 327 7.91 8.79 -3.75
C SER A 327 8.57 9.22 -5.05
N ILE A 328 9.75 8.67 -5.32
CA ILE A 328 10.46 8.84 -6.60
C ILE A 328 9.82 7.95 -7.69
N SER A 329 9.06 6.92 -7.29
CA SER A 329 8.34 6.14 -8.26
C SER A 329 7.18 6.97 -8.78
N SER A 330 7.06 7.03 -10.08
CA SER A 330 5.86 7.40 -10.81
C SER A 330 4.60 7.09 -10.01
N GLN A 331 3.66 8.03 -9.98
CA GLN A 331 2.26 7.67 -9.74
C GLN A 331 2.01 6.43 -10.59
N ASN A 332 1.63 5.31 -9.98
CA ASN A 332 1.21 4.16 -10.76
C ASN A 332 0.14 4.60 -11.76
N PHE A 333 -0.64 5.63 -11.39
CA PHE A 333 -1.74 6.18 -12.16
C PHE A 333 -1.64 7.71 -12.24
N SER A 334 -1.58 8.25 -13.46
CA SER A 334 -1.74 9.70 -13.74
C SER A 334 -3.20 9.98 -14.08
N THR A 335 -3.82 10.95 -13.44
CA THR A 335 -5.23 11.31 -13.65
C THR A 335 -5.33 12.59 -14.45
N PHE A 336 -6.22 12.61 -15.46
CA PHE A 336 -6.52 13.76 -16.31
C PHE A 336 -8.00 14.10 -16.16
N GLY A 337 -8.28 15.28 -15.63
CA GLY A 337 -9.63 15.83 -15.52
C GLY A 337 -9.94 16.87 -16.61
N PRO A 338 -11.17 17.36 -16.69
CA PRO A 338 -11.55 18.43 -17.60
C PRO A 338 -10.95 19.79 -17.20
N GLU A 339 -10.97 20.73 -18.13
CA GLU A 339 -10.39 22.07 -18.00
C GLU A 339 -11.08 22.96 -16.95
N SER A 340 -12.34 22.73 -16.65
CA SER A 340 -13.21 23.60 -15.85
C SER A 340 -13.62 22.96 -14.53
N GLU A 341 -13.44 23.69 -13.41
CA GLU A 341 -13.96 23.30 -12.09
C GLU A 341 -15.52 23.34 -12.01
N THR A 342 -16.18 23.83 -13.05
CA THR A 342 -17.64 24.06 -13.07
C THR A 342 -18.44 22.95 -13.75
N HIS A 343 -17.77 21.96 -14.37
CA HIS A 343 -18.43 20.81 -14.96
C HIS A 343 -18.12 19.58 -14.13
N ASP A 344 -19.15 18.83 -13.75
CA ASP A 344 -19.00 17.48 -13.22
C ASP A 344 -18.17 16.67 -14.22
N VAL A 345 -17.30 15.81 -13.69
CA VAL A 345 -16.33 15.07 -14.49
C VAL A 345 -17.06 14.17 -15.48
N ASP A 346 -16.88 14.46 -16.76
CA ASP A 346 -17.49 13.69 -17.84
C ASP A 346 -17.03 12.22 -17.79
N VAL A 347 -17.99 11.32 -17.84
CA VAL A 347 -17.73 9.87 -17.79
C VAL A 347 -17.04 9.43 -19.07
N VAL A 348 -15.77 9.09 -19.00
CA VAL A 348 -14.99 8.62 -20.16
C VAL A 348 -15.50 7.27 -20.64
N ARG A 349 -15.77 7.15 -21.95
CA ARG A 349 -16.35 5.97 -22.56
C ARG A 349 -15.38 5.19 -23.44
N GLU A 350 -14.77 5.82 -24.43
CA GLU A 350 -13.85 5.17 -25.34
C GLU A 350 -12.73 6.12 -25.78
N MET A 351 -11.62 5.57 -26.26
CA MET A 351 -10.45 6.30 -26.67
C MET A 351 -9.81 5.68 -27.92
N CYS A 352 -9.22 6.52 -28.77
CA CYS A 352 -8.37 6.06 -29.83
C CYS A 352 -7.24 7.07 -30.13
N GLU A 353 -6.16 6.62 -30.73
CA GLU A 353 -4.99 7.43 -31.08
C GLU A 353 -4.90 7.61 -32.61
N ASP A 354 -4.75 8.84 -33.09
CA ASP A 354 -4.56 9.12 -34.51
C ASP A 354 -3.12 8.82 -35.02
N ALA A 355 -2.87 9.07 -36.28
CA ALA A 355 -1.56 8.84 -36.89
C ALA A 355 -0.45 9.75 -36.30
N GLN A 356 -0.81 10.87 -35.72
CA GLN A 356 0.08 11.87 -35.11
C GLN A 356 0.34 11.56 -33.62
N GLY A 357 -0.34 10.54 -33.05
CA GLY A 357 -0.23 10.16 -31.66
C GLY A 357 -1.09 11.03 -30.73
N GLN A 358 -2.05 11.79 -31.26
CA GLN A 358 -3.04 12.52 -30.47
C GLN A 358 -4.10 11.52 -29.97
N LEU A 359 -4.35 11.52 -28.66
CA LEU A 359 -5.40 10.71 -28.06
C LEU A 359 -6.72 11.47 -28.08
N TRP A 360 -7.72 10.88 -28.73
CA TRP A 360 -9.10 11.32 -28.77
C TRP A 360 -9.90 10.56 -27.70
N VAL A 361 -10.76 11.26 -26.99
CA VAL A 361 -11.50 10.72 -25.83
C VAL A 361 -12.97 11.05 -25.98
N GLY A 362 -13.80 10.03 -26.05
CA GLY A 362 -15.26 10.15 -26.04
C GLY A 362 -15.82 10.05 -24.62
N THR A 363 -16.80 10.89 -24.30
CA THR A 363 -17.47 10.91 -23.00
C THR A 363 -18.98 10.78 -23.15
N GLU A 364 -19.66 10.30 -22.11
CA GLU A 364 -21.10 10.11 -22.11
C GLU A 364 -21.88 11.43 -22.03
N ASP A 365 -21.32 12.45 -21.35
CA ASP A 365 -22.06 13.68 -21.03
C ASP A 365 -21.36 14.97 -21.52
N GLY A 366 -20.13 14.86 -22.03
CA GLY A 366 -19.33 16.05 -22.45
C GLY A 366 -18.92 16.03 -23.92
N GLY A 367 -19.14 14.94 -24.64
CA GLY A 367 -18.86 14.79 -26.05
C GLY A 367 -17.43 14.35 -26.35
N LEU A 368 -16.76 15.02 -27.32
CA LEU A 368 -15.45 14.64 -27.82
C LEU A 368 -14.37 15.54 -27.25
N TYR A 369 -13.35 14.92 -26.66
CA TYR A 369 -12.17 15.58 -26.07
C TYR A 369 -10.87 15.12 -26.71
N GLU A 370 -9.82 15.88 -26.47
CA GLU A 370 -8.43 15.55 -26.77
C GLU A 370 -7.59 15.58 -25.48
N LEU A 371 -6.63 14.67 -25.37
CA LEU A 371 -5.66 14.73 -24.27
C LEU A 371 -4.57 15.76 -24.58
N ASN A 372 -4.56 16.86 -23.86
CA ASN A 372 -3.44 17.80 -23.83
C ASN A 372 -2.36 17.28 -22.87
N ARG A 373 -1.34 16.61 -23.42
CA ARG A 373 -0.25 16.03 -22.63
C ARG A 373 0.66 17.07 -21.99
N TYR A 374 0.74 18.29 -22.54
CA TYR A 374 1.57 19.38 -21.99
C TYR A 374 0.95 20.00 -20.74
N GLU A 375 -0.35 20.14 -20.73
CA GLU A 375 -1.09 20.73 -19.61
C GLU A 375 -1.61 19.67 -18.63
N GLY A 376 -1.49 18.39 -18.98
CA GLY A 376 -1.92 17.28 -18.14
C GLY A 376 -3.44 17.20 -17.93
N ARG A 377 -4.24 17.61 -18.95
CA ARG A 377 -5.70 17.69 -18.85
C ARG A 377 -6.41 17.31 -20.15
N LEU A 378 -7.69 16.99 -20.03
CA LEU A 378 -8.59 16.85 -21.17
C LEU A 378 -9.10 18.24 -21.61
N GLN A 379 -9.09 18.50 -22.89
CA GLN A 379 -9.67 19.70 -23.51
C GLN A 379 -10.70 19.31 -24.56
N VAL A 380 -11.73 20.13 -24.74
CA VAL A 380 -12.74 19.91 -25.77
C VAL A 380 -12.06 19.88 -27.14
N ALA A 381 -12.44 18.90 -27.96
CA ALA A 381 -11.83 18.72 -29.29
C ALA A 381 -12.10 19.93 -30.20
N ASP A 382 -11.03 20.51 -30.70
CA ASP A 382 -11.11 21.65 -31.64
C ASP A 382 -11.41 21.13 -33.04
N VAL A 383 -12.71 20.93 -33.35
CA VAL A 383 -13.22 20.45 -34.65
C VAL A 383 -14.20 21.46 -35.24
N ALA A 384 -14.04 21.74 -36.54
CA ALA A 384 -14.99 22.59 -37.28
C ALA A 384 -16.21 21.75 -37.72
N TRP A 385 -17.32 21.85 -36.98
CA TRP A 385 -18.55 21.05 -37.17
C TRP A 385 -19.43 21.50 -38.34
N GLY A 386 -19.11 22.62 -38.97
CA GLY A 386 -19.80 23.08 -40.19
C GLY A 386 -21.26 23.51 -40.02
N GLY A 387 -21.69 23.74 -38.78
CA GLY A 387 -23.08 24.04 -38.42
C GLY A 387 -23.92 22.84 -37.99
N GLU A 388 -23.33 21.62 -38.02
CA GLU A 388 -23.93 20.41 -37.45
C GLU A 388 -23.81 20.45 -35.91
N PRO A 389 -24.69 19.73 -35.18
CA PRO A 389 -24.58 19.56 -33.72
C PRO A 389 -23.24 18.97 -33.31
N VAL A 390 -22.71 19.39 -32.19
CA VAL A 390 -21.52 18.77 -31.59
C VAL A 390 -21.95 17.42 -30.95
N PRO A 391 -21.22 16.34 -31.22
CA PRO A 391 -21.54 15.04 -30.57
C PRO A 391 -21.53 15.18 -29.07
N PHE A 392 -22.62 14.81 -28.42
CA PHE A 392 -22.76 14.97 -26.96
C PHE A 392 -22.49 13.66 -26.20
N ASN A 393 -23.21 12.58 -26.53
CA ASN A 393 -23.03 11.29 -25.87
C ASN A 393 -22.28 10.32 -26.78
N VAL A 394 -20.95 10.29 -26.62
CA VAL A 394 -20.07 9.45 -27.44
C VAL A 394 -19.95 8.06 -26.83
N GLN A 395 -20.30 7.03 -27.61
CA GLN A 395 -20.28 5.64 -27.18
C GLN A 395 -19.09 4.85 -27.73
N SER A 396 -18.64 5.16 -28.96
CA SER A 396 -17.49 4.47 -29.55
C SER A 396 -16.70 5.40 -30.48
N LEU A 397 -15.37 5.17 -30.50
CA LEU A 397 -14.41 5.87 -31.35
C LEU A 397 -13.60 4.88 -32.15
N MET A 398 -13.43 5.14 -33.45
CA MET A 398 -12.61 4.29 -34.32
C MET A 398 -11.87 5.11 -35.37
N MET A 399 -10.58 4.82 -35.58
CA MET A 399 -9.79 5.41 -36.65
C MET A 399 -9.89 4.56 -37.92
N VAL A 400 -10.22 5.16 -39.05
CA VAL A 400 -10.18 4.54 -40.38
C VAL A 400 -9.29 5.41 -41.27
N GLY A 401 -8.03 5.03 -41.39
CA GLY A 401 -7.03 5.91 -42.01
C GLY A 401 -6.81 7.20 -41.21
N ASP A 402 -7.10 8.35 -41.82
CA ASP A 402 -7.03 9.65 -41.16
C ASP A 402 -8.41 10.13 -40.63
N ASP A 403 -9.45 9.33 -40.81
CA ASP A 403 -10.81 9.63 -40.40
C ASP A 403 -11.17 9.06 -39.07
N LEU A 404 -11.57 9.93 -38.13
CA LEU A 404 -12.11 9.54 -36.84
C LEU A 404 -13.63 9.34 -36.94
N TRP A 405 -14.07 8.12 -36.74
CA TRP A 405 -15.48 7.75 -36.64
C TRP A 405 -15.95 7.87 -35.22
N VAL A 406 -16.95 8.71 -34.98
CA VAL A 406 -17.51 9.01 -33.67
C VAL A 406 -18.95 8.53 -33.62
N LEU A 407 -19.20 7.44 -32.91
CA LEU A 407 -20.55 6.88 -32.72
C LEU A 407 -21.18 7.47 -31.48
N THR A 408 -22.38 7.99 -31.62
CA THR A 408 -23.20 8.49 -30.51
C THR A 408 -24.39 7.57 -30.24
N ILE A 409 -25.00 7.71 -29.05
CA ILE A 409 -26.15 6.88 -28.68
C ILE A 409 -27.41 7.24 -29.49
N SER A 410 -27.60 8.52 -29.83
CA SER A 410 -28.85 9.06 -30.42
C SER A 410 -28.65 9.89 -31.67
N ASP A 411 -27.48 10.50 -31.87
CA ASP A 411 -27.27 11.51 -32.90
C ASP A 411 -26.61 10.96 -34.16
N GLY A 412 -26.35 9.66 -34.21
CA GLY A 412 -25.76 8.96 -35.34
C GLY A 412 -24.25 8.87 -35.31
N ILE A 413 -23.63 8.89 -36.49
CA ILE A 413 -22.18 8.72 -36.64
C ILE A 413 -21.60 9.96 -37.30
N TYR A 414 -20.61 10.56 -36.67
CA TYR A 414 -19.81 11.64 -37.22
C TYR A 414 -18.50 11.08 -37.78
N VAL A 415 -18.06 11.58 -38.94
CA VAL A 415 -16.77 11.24 -39.51
C VAL A 415 -15.95 12.53 -39.61
N VAL A 416 -14.88 12.61 -38.84
CA VAL A 416 -14.01 13.78 -38.71
C VAL A 416 -12.65 13.50 -39.34
N ASP A 417 -12.19 14.35 -40.26
CA ASP A 417 -10.82 14.33 -40.73
C ASP A 417 -9.87 14.91 -39.67
N THR A 418 -9.03 14.07 -39.09
CA THR A 418 -8.16 14.45 -37.97
C THR A 418 -7.04 15.43 -38.38
N LYS A 419 -6.64 15.44 -39.65
CA LYS A 419 -5.61 16.35 -40.18
C LYS A 419 -6.14 17.77 -40.43
N SER A 420 -7.30 17.87 -41.09
CA SER A 420 -7.93 19.17 -41.34
C SER A 420 -8.79 19.66 -40.17
N ARG A 421 -9.07 18.80 -39.21
CA ARG A 421 -9.97 19.04 -38.08
C ARG A 421 -11.35 19.53 -38.52
N ARG A 422 -11.92 18.87 -39.53
CA ARG A 422 -13.24 19.20 -40.07
C ARG A 422 -14.14 17.98 -40.13
N LEU A 423 -15.42 18.21 -39.88
CA LEU A 423 -16.44 17.22 -40.14
C LEU A 423 -16.52 16.92 -41.64
N LYS A 424 -16.45 15.63 -42.02
CA LYS A 424 -16.66 15.17 -43.41
C LYS A 424 -18.08 14.72 -43.64
N HIS A 425 -18.59 13.90 -42.75
CA HIS A 425 -19.92 13.29 -42.87
C HIS A 425 -20.61 13.21 -41.52
N HIS A 426 -21.94 13.33 -41.53
CA HIS A 426 -22.79 13.08 -40.39
C HIS A 426 -23.94 12.16 -40.83
N TYR A 427 -23.89 10.89 -40.43
CA TYR A 427 -24.88 9.88 -40.76
C TYR A 427 -25.93 9.79 -39.67
N THR A 428 -27.14 10.35 -39.95
CA THR A 428 -28.26 10.39 -38.99
C THR A 428 -29.35 9.36 -39.31
N LYS A 429 -29.23 8.64 -40.44
CA LYS A 429 -30.22 7.68 -40.92
C LYS A 429 -29.59 6.31 -41.15
N ILE A 430 -30.34 5.24 -40.89
CA ILE A 430 -29.90 3.87 -41.13
C ILE A 430 -30.18 3.47 -42.58
N ASN A 431 -31.34 3.90 -43.12
CA ASN A 431 -31.76 3.62 -44.50
C ASN A 431 -32.60 4.77 -45.05
N GLU A 432 -32.96 4.66 -46.32
CA GLU A 432 -33.79 5.66 -47.03
C GLU A 432 -35.18 5.89 -46.43
N GLN A 433 -35.66 4.99 -45.55
CA GLN A 433 -36.99 5.00 -44.92
C GLN A 433 -37.09 5.72 -43.57
N ASP A 434 -36.26 6.73 -43.33
CA ASP A 434 -36.37 7.69 -42.23
C ASP A 434 -36.38 7.11 -40.79
N MET A 435 -35.73 5.98 -40.61
CA MET A 435 -35.48 5.47 -39.25
C MET A 435 -34.33 6.29 -38.64
N SER A 436 -34.69 7.19 -37.73
CA SER A 436 -33.70 7.93 -36.93
C SER A 436 -32.73 7.01 -36.23
N PHE A 437 -31.47 7.41 -36.06
CA PHE A 437 -30.41 6.65 -35.36
C PHE A 437 -30.72 6.42 -33.86
N SER A 438 -32.00 6.56 -33.46
CA SER A 438 -32.52 6.24 -32.10
C SER A 438 -32.31 4.77 -31.68
N LEU A 439 -31.46 4.05 -32.40
CA LEU A 439 -31.20 2.63 -32.18
C LEU A 439 -30.20 2.35 -31.04
N GLY A 440 -29.65 3.38 -30.40
CA GLY A 440 -28.66 3.20 -29.35
C GLY A 440 -27.38 2.56 -29.91
N GLY A 441 -26.57 3.36 -30.63
CA GLY A 441 -25.25 2.92 -31.08
C GLY A 441 -24.32 2.70 -29.90
N ILE A 442 -23.55 1.59 -29.90
CA ILE A 442 -22.76 1.18 -28.73
C ILE A 442 -21.31 0.89 -29.09
N SER A 443 -21.04 0.23 -30.22
CA SER A 443 -19.69 -0.24 -30.55
C SER A 443 -19.42 -0.16 -32.05
N LEU A 444 -18.22 0.25 -32.44
CA LEU A 444 -17.69 0.27 -33.80
C LEU A 444 -16.57 -0.76 -33.97
N CYS A 445 -16.52 -1.37 -35.17
CA CYS A 445 -15.46 -2.29 -35.51
C CYS A 445 -15.22 -2.25 -37.01
N GLN A 446 -13.95 -2.39 -37.47
CA GLN A 446 -13.62 -2.54 -38.87
C GLN A 446 -12.95 -3.90 -39.12
N GLN A 447 -13.45 -4.66 -40.11
CA GLN A 447 -12.84 -5.91 -40.55
C GLN A 447 -12.78 -5.98 -42.07
N ASN A 448 -11.62 -6.23 -42.60
CA ASN A 448 -11.38 -6.31 -44.06
C ASN A 448 -11.95 -5.13 -44.86
N GLY A 449 -11.82 -3.90 -44.31
CA GLY A 449 -12.34 -2.65 -44.92
C GLY A 449 -13.85 -2.45 -44.78
N THR A 450 -14.57 -3.37 -44.16
CA THR A 450 -16.00 -3.26 -43.85
C THR A 450 -16.19 -2.72 -42.44
N ILE A 451 -17.04 -1.72 -42.27
CA ILE A 451 -17.37 -1.13 -40.95
C ILE A 451 -18.65 -1.76 -40.41
N PHE A 452 -18.57 -2.21 -39.17
CA PHE A 452 -19.66 -2.79 -38.41
C PHE A 452 -20.07 -1.84 -37.27
N VAL A 453 -21.37 -1.74 -37.04
CA VAL A 453 -21.97 -0.95 -35.96
C VAL A 453 -22.81 -1.85 -35.08
N GLY A 454 -22.40 -2.01 -33.84
CA GLY A 454 -23.18 -2.66 -32.79
C GLY A 454 -24.15 -1.69 -32.14
N SER A 455 -25.37 -2.13 -31.92
CA SER A 455 -26.43 -1.29 -31.33
C SER A 455 -27.33 -2.11 -30.41
N SER A 456 -28.24 -1.42 -29.72
CA SER A 456 -29.31 -2.08 -28.93
C SER A 456 -30.33 -2.84 -29.77
N GLN A 457 -30.30 -2.66 -31.08
CA GLN A 457 -31.26 -3.28 -32.03
C GLN A 457 -30.59 -4.32 -32.96
N GLY A 458 -29.30 -4.56 -32.80
CA GLY A 458 -28.56 -5.53 -33.59
C GLY A 458 -27.25 -5.01 -34.13
N VAL A 459 -26.71 -5.70 -35.13
CA VAL A 459 -25.45 -5.31 -35.79
C VAL A 459 -25.76 -4.87 -37.22
N PHE A 460 -25.15 -3.80 -37.65
CA PHE A 460 -25.29 -3.22 -38.98
C PHE A 460 -23.93 -3.16 -39.70
N ILE A 461 -23.96 -3.24 -41.02
CA ILE A 461 -22.81 -3.08 -41.93
C ILE A 461 -22.97 -1.80 -42.70
N PHE A 462 -21.94 -0.98 -42.73
CA PHE A 462 -21.91 0.26 -43.51
C PHE A 462 -21.67 -0.03 -44.99
N ASP A 463 -22.58 0.43 -45.85
CA ASP A 463 -22.43 0.43 -47.30
C ASP A 463 -21.97 1.81 -47.75
N GLU A 464 -20.66 1.97 -48.09
CA GLU A 464 -20.06 3.22 -48.48
C GLU A 464 -20.68 3.78 -49.77
N GLN A 465 -21.13 2.93 -50.70
CA GLN A 465 -21.73 3.39 -51.98
C GLN A 465 -23.11 4.00 -51.80
N LYS A 466 -23.87 3.48 -50.82
CA LYS A 466 -25.22 3.99 -50.56
C LYS A 466 -25.23 5.03 -49.44
N GLY A 467 -24.14 5.12 -48.63
CA GLY A 467 -24.12 5.93 -47.41
C GLY A 467 -25.14 5.50 -46.37
N SER A 468 -25.46 4.19 -46.35
CA SER A 468 -26.48 3.60 -45.47
C SER A 468 -25.96 2.35 -44.76
N PHE A 469 -26.74 1.84 -43.81
CA PHE A 469 -26.40 0.68 -42.99
C PHE A 469 -27.36 -0.46 -43.25
N ASP A 470 -26.86 -1.65 -43.57
CA ASP A 470 -27.60 -2.88 -43.80
C ASP A 470 -27.54 -3.74 -42.52
N GLN A 471 -28.70 -4.16 -42.00
CA GLN A 471 -28.77 -4.99 -40.77
C GLN A 471 -28.39 -6.44 -41.07
N ILE A 472 -27.59 -7.07 -40.19
CA ILE A 472 -27.37 -8.52 -40.21
C ILE A 472 -28.62 -9.22 -39.64
N PRO A 473 -29.36 -10.01 -40.45
CA PRO A 473 -30.66 -10.53 -40.06
C PRO A 473 -30.62 -11.43 -38.81
N GLU A 474 -29.60 -12.24 -38.64
CA GLU A 474 -29.47 -13.18 -37.52
C GLU A 474 -29.27 -12.47 -36.19
N LEU A 475 -28.74 -11.27 -36.20
CA LEU A 475 -28.50 -10.41 -35.06
C LEU A 475 -29.53 -9.32 -34.87
N ALA A 476 -30.60 -9.32 -35.68
CA ALA A 476 -31.67 -8.37 -35.50
C ALA A 476 -32.33 -8.47 -34.12
N ARG A 477 -32.64 -7.32 -33.50
CA ARG A 477 -33.22 -7.21 -32.15
C ARG A 477 -32.36 -7.87 -31.05
N THR A 478 -31.01 -7.87 -31.23
CA THR A 478 -30.02 -8.34 -30.25
C THR A 478 -29.30 -7.14 -29.71
N TYR A 479 -29.06 -7.07 -28.41
CA TYR A 479 -28.29 -6.02 -27.79
C TYR A 479 -26.80 -6.33 -27.99
N ALA A 480 -26.20 -5.79 -29.08
CA ALA A 480 -24.79 -5.96 -29.41
C ALA A 480 -23.94 -4.99 -28.59
N HIS A 481 -23.36 -5.48 -27.50
CA HIS A 481 -22.66 -4.66 -26.53
C HIS A 481 -21.22 -4.33 -26.96
N HIS A 482 -20.51 -5.29 -27.58
CA HIS A 482 -19.13 -5.10 -28.02
C HIS A 482 -18.86 -5.89 -29.30
N LEU A 483 -18.11 -5.28 -30.20
CA LEU A 483 -17.63 -5.87 -31.44
C LEU A 483 -16.11 -5.97 -31.42
N HIS A 484 -15.57 -7.13 -31.80
CA HIS A 484 -14.12 -7.36 -31.89
C HIS A 484 -13.75 -8.01 -33.22
N ALA A 485 -12.86 -7.36 -33.98
CA ALA A 485 -12.30 -7.89 -35.21
C ALA A 485 -11.09 -8.77 -34.87
N ASP A 486 -11.14 -10.04 -35.24
CA ASP A 486 -10.05 -10.98 -35.01
C ASP A 486 -9.02 -10.99 -36.14
N ARG A 487 -7.91 -11.72 -35.94
CA ARG A 487 -6.85 -11.93 -36.90
C ARG A 487 -7.23 -12.87 -38.05
N HIS A 488 -8.33 -13.58 -37.93
CA HIS A 488 -8.81 -14.56 -38.90
C HIS A 488 -9.79 -13.97 -39.92
N GLY A 489 -10.15 -12.71 -39.78
CA GLY A 489 -11.08 -11.99 -40.67
C GLY A 489 -12.53 -12.13 -40.26
N GLU A 490 -12.79 -12.51 -39.01
CA GLU A 490 -14.11 -12.62 -38.44
C GLU A 490 -14.39 -11.48 -37.46
N VAL A 491 -15.65 -11.22 -37.16
CA VAL A 491 -16.08 -10.25 -36.15
C VAL A 491 -16.84 -10.97 -35.03
N TRP A 492 -16.35 -10.87 -33.84
CA TRP A 492 -16.97 -11.43 -32.65
C TRP A 492 -17.90 -10.40 -32.03
N VAL A 493 -19.05 -10.87 -31.57
CA VAL A 493 -20.13 -10.02 -30.99
C VAL A 493 -20.46 -10.50 -29.61
N ALA A 494 -20.13 -9.69 -28.60
CA ALA A 494 -20.62 -9.90 -27.24
C ALA A 494 -22.02 -9.29 -27.12
N THR A 495 -23.01 -10.09 -26.71
CA THR A 495 -24.39 -9.63 -26.56
C THR A 495 -24.86 -9.71 -25.14
N PHE A 496 -25.65 -8.76 -24.70
CA PHE A 496 -26.16 -8.71 -23.33
C PHE A 496 -27.29 -9.71 -23.05
N ASP A 497 -27.90 -10.26 -24.10
CA ASP A 497 -29.10 -11.08 -24.01
C ASP A 497 -29.00 -12.47 -24.67
N ARG A 498 -28.06 -12.68 -25.61
CA ARG A 498 -27.98 -13.91 -26.43
C ARG A 498 -26.61 -14.57 -26.44
N GLY A 499 -25.68 -14.14 -25.60
CA GLY A 499 -24.31 -14.71 -25.49
C GLY A 499 -23.37 -14.24 -26.56
N LEU A 500 -22.42 -15.10 -26.93
CA LEU A 500 -21.33 -14.78 -27.85
C LEU A 500 -21.69 -15.25 -29.28
N TRP A 501 -21.53 -14.34 -30.25
CA TRP A 501 -21.79 -14.59 -31.66
C TRP A 501 -20.53 -14.33 -32.47
N ARG A 502 -20.49 -14.94 -33.66
CA ARG A 502 -19.43 -14.78 -34.64
C ARG A 502 -20.03 -14.42 -35.98
N ILE A 503 -19.50 -13.37 -36.63
CA ILE A 503 -19.83 -12.91 -37.97
C ILE A 503 -18.68 -13.30 -38.87
N HIS A 504 -18.98 -13.99 -39.96
CA HIS A 504 -18.01 -14.42 -40.95
C HIS A 504 -18.50 -14.10 -42.36
N GLN A 505 -17.53 -13.97 -43.29
CA GLN A 505 -17.82 -13.78 -44.69
C GLN A 505 -18.04 -15.14 -45.35
N ASN A 506 -19.15 -15.28 -46.09
CA ASN A 506 -19.42 -16.48 -46.87
C ASN A 506 -18.34 -16.69 -47.95
N LYS A 507 -17.64 -17.80 -47.88
CA LYS A 507 -16.58 -18.18 -48.80
C LYS A 507 -17.06 -19.34 -49.69
N ASP A 508 -16.63 -19.31 -51.00
CA ASP A 508 -16.79 -20.47 -51.89
C ASP A 508 -15.88 -21.64 -51.47
N ARG A 509 -15.98 -22.78 -52.22
CA ARG A 509 -15.14 -23.96 -51.98
C ARG A 509 -13.65 -23.70 -52.16
N TRP A 510 -13.26 -22.55 -52.75
CA TRP A 510 -11.88 -22.13 -52.99
C TRP A 510 -11.40 -21.08 -51.98
N GLY A 511 -12.23 -20.71 -51.01
CA GLY A 511 -11.92 -19.72 -49.98
C GLY A 511 -12.12 -18.28 -50.44
N ALA A 512 -12.64 -18.07 -51.65
CA ALA A 512 -13.02 -16.71 -52.10
C ALA A 512 -14.42 -16.34 -51.63
N PRO A 513 -14.70 -15.04 -51.30
CA PRO A 513 -16.06 -14.61 -50.93
C PRO A 513 -17.04 -14.93 -52.06
N GLN A 514 -18.13 -15.61 -51.76
CA GLN A 514 -19.17 -15.99 -52.76
C GLN A 514 -19.84 -14.79 -53.40
N GLN A 515 -20.07 -13.74 -52.63
CA GLN A 515 -20.48 -12.43 -53.08
C GLN A 515 -19.70 -11.39 -52.31
N LYS A 516 -19.22 -10.35 -52.98
CA LYS A 516 -18.50 -9.25 -52.36
C LYS A 516 -19.44 -8.58 -51.33
N GLY A 517 -19.12 -8.71 -50.07
CA GLY A 517 -19.88 -8.09 -48.98
C GLY A 517 -20.95 -8.91 -48.29
N LEU A 518 -21.12 -10.20 -48.58
CA LEU A 518 -22.09 -11.05 -47.87
C LEU A 518 -21.49 -11.58 -46.55
N TRP A 519 -22.01 -11.05 -45.45
CA TRP A 519 -21.68 -11.46 -44.09
C TRP A 519 -22.86 -12.18 -43.42
N THR A 520 -22.60 -13.25 -42.67
CA THR A 520 -23.60 -14.00 -41.91
C THR A 520 -23.12 -14.18 -40.48
N ALA A 521 -24.06 -14.31 -39.54
CA ALA A 521 -23.77 -14.48 -38.14
C ALA A 521 -24.23 -15.85 -37.62
N GLU A 522 -23.44 -16.46 -36.78
CA GLU A 522 -23.83 -17.69 -36.06
C GLU A 522 -23.56 -17.54 -34.57
N ARG A 523 -24.43 -18.18 -33.79
CA ARG A 523 -24.26 -18.25 -32.35
C ARG A 523 -23.21 -19.29 -32.01
N THR A 524 -22.27 -18.96 -31.14
CA THR A 524 -21.23 -19.90 -30.66
C THR A 524 -21.80 -20.84 -29.59
N SER A 525 -21.03 -21.85 -29.21
CA SER A 525 -21.34 -22.76 -28.09
C SER A 525 -21.00 -22.16 -26.71
N PHE A 526 -20.70 -20.86 -26.62
CA PHE A 526 -20.39 -20.19 -25.35
C PHE A 526 -21.58 -20.27 -24.37
N ASP A 527 -21.34 -20.82 -23.19
CA ASP A 527 -22.38 -21.21 -22.23
C ASP A 527 -22.74 -20.09 -21.24
N TYR A 528 -22.92 -18.87 -21.72
CA TYR A 528 -23.47 -17.76 -20.91
C TYR A 528 -24.10 -16.69 -21.80
N THR A 529 -25.23 -16.14 -21.38
CA THR A 529 -26.01 -15.24 -22.23
C THR A 529 -25.63 -13.77 -22.10
N CYS A 530 -25.18 -13.32 -20.93
CA CYS A 530 -24.90 -11.92 -20.65
C CYS A 530 -23.41 -11.62 -20.80
N THR A 531 -22.97 -11.35 -22.04
CA THR A 531 -21.59 -11.04 -22.37
C THR A 531 -21.42 -9.55 -22.63
N THR A 532 -20.36 -8.95 -22.09
CA THR A 532 -20.08 -7.51 -22.12
C THR A 532 -18.99 -7.13 -23.11
N VAL A 533 -17.94 -7.93 -23.18
CA VAL A 533 -16.78 -7.69 -24.04
C VAL A 533 -16.20 -9.02 -24.54
N VAL A 534 -15.59 -9.01 -25.70
CA VAL A 534 -14.81 -10.13 -26.24
C VAL A 534 -13.48 -9.62 -26.76
N TYR A 535 -12.41 -10.36 -26.56
CA TYR A 535 -11.04 -10.02 -26.92
C TYR A 535 -10.25 -11.26 -27.34
N GLU A 536 -9.50 -11.20 -28.42
CA GLU A 536 -8.53 -12.24 -28.84
C GLU A 536 -7.14 -11.86 -28.35
N ASP A 537 -6.53 -12.72 -27.49
CA ASP A 537 -5.19 -12.48 -26.97
C ASP A 537 -4.08 -12.73 -28.00
N SER A 538 -2.84 -12.38 -27.66
CA SER A 538 -1.67 -12.57 -28.50
C SER A 538 -1.41 -14.04 -28.89
N LYS A 539 -1.96 -15.00 -28.15
CA LYS A 539 -1.85 -16.44 -28.40
C LYS A 539 -3.01 -17.02 -29.21
N GLY A 540 -4.01 -16.18 -29.57
CA GLY A 540 -5.20 -16.62 -30.33
C GLY A 540 -6.28 -17.26 -29.48
N TYR A 541 -6.29 -16.98 -28.18
CA TYR A 541 -7.32 -17.42 -27.27
C TYR A 541 -8.36 -16.31 -27.07
N TYR A 542 -9.63 -16.66 -26.99
CA TYR A 542 -10.69 -15.67 -26.81
C TYR A 542 -11.05 -15.54 -25.34
N TRP A 543 -11.03 -14.28 -24.86
CA TRP A 543 -11.46 -13.90 -23.53
C TRP A 543 -12.77 -13.15 -23.60
N VAL A 544 -13.72 -13.55 -22.76
CA VAL A 544 -15.07 -13.01 -22.76
C VAL A 544 -15.37 -12.45 -21.37
N GLY A 545 -15.60 -11.14 -21.33
CA GLY A 545 -16.11 -10.47 -20.15
C GLY A 545 -17.60 -10.75 -20.02
N THR A 546 -18.07 -10.92 -18.80
CA THR A 546 -19.46 -11.24 -18.50
C THR A 546 -20.02 -10.31 -17.43
N ASP A 547 -21.33 -10.16 -17.38
CA ASP A 547 -22.00 -9.52 -16.24
C ASP A 547 -22.12 -10.53 -15.09
N LYS A 548 -21.45 -10.25 -13.96
CA LYS A 548 -21.47 -11.02 -12.69
C LYS A 548 -20.91 -12.45 -12.72
N ARG A 549 -20.16 -12.84 -13.76
CA ARG A 549 -19.39 -14.09 -13.79
C ARG A 549 -17.90 -13.90 -14.12
N GLY A 550 -17.44 -12.66 -14.09
CA GLY A 550 -16.04 -12.31 -14.29
C GLY A 550 -15.54 -12.56 -15.70
N LEU A 551 -14.29 -12.98 -15.80
CA LEU A 551 -13.62 -13.30 -17.04
C LEU A 551 -13.74 -14.78 -17.37
N MET A 552 -14.15 -15.08 -18.60
CA MET A 552 -14.25 -16.45 -19.11
C MET A 552 -13.39 -16.62 -20.36
N GLY A 553 -12.66 -17.74 -20.45
CA GLY A 553 -11.93 -18.12 -21.66
C GLY A 553 -12.81 -18.95 -22.59
N TYR A 554 -12.64 -18.77 -23.90
CA TYR A 554 -13.33 -19.55 -24.92
C TYR A 554 -12.35 -20.05 -25.97
N ASP A 555 -12.29 -21.36 -26.15
CA ASP A 555 -11.54 -21.99 -27.22
C ASP A 555 -12.45 -22.19 -28.44
N ALA A 556 -12.30 -21.36 -29.46
CA ALA A 556 -13.12 -21.41 -30.67
C ALA A 556 -12.96 -22.70 -31.46
N ARG A 557 -11.82 -23.45 -31.31
CA ARG A 557 -11.59 -24.69 -32.02
C ARG A 557 -12.35 -25.87 -31.41
N SER A 558 -12.35 -25.95 -30.08
CA SER A 558 -13.03 -27.01 -29.33
C SER A 558 -14.45 -26.66 -28.90
N GLY A 559 -14.83 -25.39 -28.97
CA GLY A 559 -16.09 -24.86 -28.46
C GLY A 559 -16.21 -24.89 -26.94
N LYS A 560 -15.10 -25.07 -26.21
CA LYS A 560 -15.11 -25.17 -24.75
C LYS A 560 -14.98 -23.81 -24.10
N THR A 561 -15.80 -23.63 -23.09
CA THR A 561 -15.75 -22.45 -22.19
C THR A 561 -15.03 -22.83 -20.90
N MET A 562 -14.17 -21.94 -20.41
CA MET A 562 -13.45 -22.07 -19.15
C MET A 562 -13.67 -20.82 -18.30
N GLN A 563 -14.21 -20.97 -17.10
CA GLN A 563 -14.31 -19.86 -16.17
C GLN A 563 -12.97 -19.65 -15.44
N LEU A 564 -12.51 -18.41 -15.39
CA LEU A 564 -11.34 -18.06 -14.62
C LEU A 564 -11.69 -18.01 -13.12
N THR A 565 -11.19 -18.99 -12.37
CA THR A 565 -11.51 -19.15 -10.93
C THR A 565 -10.36 -18.71 -10.02
N VAL A 566 -9.33 -18.09 -10.57
CA VAL A 566 -8.12 -17.66 -9.83
C VAL A 566 -8.46 -16.64 -8.75
N SER A 567 -9.45 -15.77 -8.99
CA SER A 567 -9.95 -14.80 -8.00
C SER A 567 -11.44 -14.98 -7.76
N ARG A 568 -11.82 -15.24 -6.51
CA ARG A 568 -13.24 -15.33 -6.12
C ARG A 568 -13.97 -13.99 -6.28
N HIS A 569 -13.27 -12.88 -6.14
CA HIS A 569 -13.83 -11.55 -6.33
C HIS A 569 -14.11 -11.31 -7.81
N LEU A 570 -13.07 -11.42 -8.67
CA LEU A 570 -13.24 -11.26 -10.10
C LEU A 570 -14.31 -12.21 -10.68
N ALA A 571 -14.42 -13.42 -10.16
CA ALA A 571 -15.43 -14.40 -10.60
C ALA A 571 -16.89 -14.00 -10.34
N GLN A 572 -17.13 -12.92 -9.61
CA GLN A 572 -18.48 -12.39 -9.31
C GLN A 572 -18.66 -10.96 -9.84
N GLU A 573 -17.64 -10.38 -10.48
CA GLU A 573 -17.65 -9.02 -11.02
C GLU A 573 -18.12 -8.98 -12.48
N SER A 574 -18.54 -7.79 -12.90
CA SER A 574 -18.78 -7.48 -14.31
C SER A 574 -17.49 -7.01 -14.94
N VAL A 575 -17.01 -7.71 -15.97
CA VAL A 575 -15.82 -7.31 -16.74
C VAL A 575 -16.26 -6.48 -17.94
N ASN A 576 -15.90 -5.21 -17.94
CA ASN A 576 -16.43 -4.19 -18.83
C ASN A 576 -15.53 -3.88 -20.04
N ASN A 577 -14.24 -4.17 -19.93
CA ASN A 577 -13.25 -4.06 -21.00
C ASN A 577 -12.07 -5.01 -20.77
N ILE A 578 -11.38 -5.42 -21.84
CA ILE A 578 -10.19 -6.28 -21.83
C ILE A 578 -9.16 -5.69 -22.78
N MET A 579 -7.91 -5.54 -22.30
CA MET A 579 -6.75 -5.11 -23.09
C MET A 579 -5.56 -5.98 -22.73
N GLU A 580 -4.65 -6.26 -23.67
CA GLU A 580 -3.40 -7.01 -23.40
C GLU A 580 -2.19 -6.10 -23.58
N ASP A 581 -1.27 -6.09 -22.61
CA ASP A 581 0.00 -5.38 -22.69
C ASP A 581 1.12 -6.26 -23.28
N ASP A 582 2.28 -5.67 -23.59
CA ASP A 582 3.45 -6.36 -24.16
C ASP A 582 4.05 -7.45 -23.24
N ASN A 583 3.64 -7.53 -21.98
CA ASN A 583 4.06 -8.52 -21.00
C ASN A 583 3.02 -9.62 -20.78
N HIS A 584 2.06 -9.72 -21.70
CA HIS A 584 0.94 -10.67 -21.63
C HIS A 584 0.06 -10.52 -20.37
N ASN A 585 -0.09 -9.32 -19.84
CA ASN A 585 -1.10 -9.05 -18.84
C ASN A 585 -2.38 -8.55 -19.51
N LEU A 586 -3.49 -9.22 -19.21
CA LEU A 586 -4.83 -8.74 -19.53
C LEU A 586 -5.23 -7.71 -18.48
N TRP A 587 -5.51 -6.51 -18.91
CA TRP A 587 -6.04 -5.44 -18.09
C TRP A 587 -7.57 -5.42 -18.22
N LEU A 588 -8.26 -5.58 -17.09
CA LEU A 588 -9.69 -5.79 -17.02
C LEU A 588 -10.35 -4.63 -16.29
N ASN A 589 -11.20 -3.89 -16.98
CA ASN A 589 -12.05 -2.87 -16.35
C ASN A 589 -13.21 -3.55 -15.65
N THR A 590 -13.50 -3.17 -14.40
CA THR A 590 -14.64 -3.68 -13.63
C THR A 590 -15.31 -2.54 -12.86
N PHE A 591 -16.46 -2.82 -12.21
CA PHE A 591 -17.05 -1.88 -11.28
C PHE A 591 -16.45 -1.92 -9.87
N ASP A 592 -15.50 -2.83 -9.63
CA ASP A 592 -14.69 -2.90 -8.40
C ASP A 592 -13.20 -2.65 -8.72
N GLY A 593 -12.90 -1.65 -9.55
CA GLY A 593 -11.54 -1.27 -9.93
C GLY A 593 -11.02 -1.93 -11.20
N LEU A 594 -9.69 -1.91 -11.31
CA LEU A 594 -8.94 -2.43 -12.44
C LEU A 594 -8.22 -3.71 -12.01
N TYR A 595 -8.36 -4.79 -12.79
CA TYR A 595 -7.59 -6.02 -12.58
C TYR A 595 -6.53 -6.19 -13.66
N SER A 596 -5.44 -6.83 -13.31
CA SER A 596 -4.42 -7.32 -14.23
C SER A 596 -4.29 -8.83 -14.05
N TYR A 597 -4.40 -9.60 -15.15
CA TYR A 597 -4.24 -11.06 -15.18
C TYR A 597 -3.16 -11.44 -16.17
N ASN A 598 -2.08 -12.06 -15.71
CA ASN A 598 -1.02 -12.51 -16.60
C ASN A 598 -1.34 -13.90 -17.16
N ILE A 599 -1.43 -14.04 -18.49
CA ILE A 599 -1.82 -15.27 -19.17
C ILE A 599 -0.72 -16.36 -19.18
N ASP A 600 0.53 -16.01 -18.85
CA ASP A 600 1.64 -16.98 -18.84
C ASP A 600 1.75 -17.71 -17.49
N ASN A 601 1.57 -16.98 -16.40
CA ASN A 601 1.80 -17.51 -15.05
C ASN A 601 0.57 -17.49 -14.14
N GLY A 602 -0.57 -16.95 -14.62
CA GLY A 602 -1.82 -16.85 -13.87
C GLY A 602 -1.80 -15.83 -12.74
N ALA A 603 -0.80 -14.97 -12.65
CA ALA A 603 -0.73 -13.94 -11.63
C ALA A 603 -1.86 -12.91 -11.83
N ILE A 604 -2.56 -12.58 -10.75
CA ILE A 604 -3.63 -11.59 -10.76
C ILE A 604 -3.33 -10.47 -9.77
N ARG A 605 -3.67 -9.23 -10.16
CA ARG A 605 -3.56 -8.04 -9.31
C ARG A 605 -4.86 -7.26 -9.37
N HIS A 606 -5.19 -6.56 -8.31
CA HIS A 606 -6.38 -5.73 -8.19
C HIS A 606 -6.01 -4.32 -7.73
N PHE A 607 -6.47 -3.32 -8.46
CA PHE A 607 -6.19 -1.89 -8.22
C PHE A 607 -7.50 -1.15 -7.98
N THR A 608 -7.54 -0.37 -6.91
CA THR A 608 -8.69 0.42 -6.47
C THR A 608 -8.29 1.85 -6.16
N THR A 609 -9.21 2.64 -5.64
CA THR A 609 -8.93 3.99 -5.09
C THR A 609 -7.84 3.94 -4.02
N ASP A 610 -7.73 2.86 -3.28
CA ASP A 610 -6.64 2.64 -2.32
C ASP A 610 -5.26 2.53 -3.01
N ASN A 611 -5.21 2.18 -4.31
CA ASN A 611 -4.00 2.11 -5.13
C ASN A 611 -3.75 3.38 -5.97
N GLY A 612 -4.58 4.40 -5.79
CA GLY A 612 -4.46 5.69 -6.47
C GLY A 612 -5.33 5.86 -7.72
N LEU A 613 -6.26 4.94 -7.99
CA LEU A 613 -7.32 5.22 -8.97
C LEU A 613 -8.23 6.34 -8.44
N PRO A 614 -8.74 7.23 -9.29
CA PRO A 614 -9.67 8.28 -8.86
C PRO A 614 -11.05 7.74 -8.52
N SER A 615 -11.41 6.56 -9.06
CA SER A 615 -12.67 5.88 -8.84
C SER A 615 -12.50 4.37 -9.00
N ASP A 616 -13.21 3.57 -8.21
CA ASP A 616 -13.29 2.12 -8.37
C ASP A 616 -14.22 1.75 -9.54
N TYR A 617 -15.14 2.65 -9.93
CA TYR A 617 -16.03 2.44 -11.06
C TYR A 617 -15.31 2.76 -12.36
N VAL A 618 -14.94 1.70 -13.10
CA VAL A 618 -14.31 1.79 -14.42
C VAL A 618 -15.35 1.46 -15.50
N ASN A 619 -15.46 2.33 -16.50
CA ASN A 619 -16.57 2.29 -17.44
C ASN A 619 -16.42 1.18 -18.50
N TYR A 620 -17.52 0.87 -19.18
CA TYR A 620 -17.58 -0.05 -20.33
C TYR A 620 -16.73 0.47 -21.48
N SER A 621 -16.03 -0.42 -22.18
CA SER A 621 -15.17 -0.15 -23.34
C SER A 621 -14.12 0.97 -23.12
N ALA A 622 -13.99 1.49 -21.91
CA ALA A 622 -13.16 2.62 -21.55
C ALA A 622 -11.71 2.22 -21.30
N GLY A 623 -11.06 1.59 -22.25
CA GLY A 623 -9.67 1.19 -22.13
C GLY A 623 -8.96 1.22 -23.47
N TYR A 624 -7.71 1.70 -23.46
CA TYR A 624 -6.87 1.82 -24.64
C TYR A 624 -5.38 1.68 -24.31
N ILE A 625 -4.67 0.91 -25.10
CA ILE A 625 -3.20 0.85 -25.03
C ILE A 625 -2.63 1.62 -26.22
N ALA A 626 -1.94 2.72 -25.91
CA ALA A 626 -1.32 3.57 -26.91
C ALA A 626 -0.10 2.92 -27.56
N LYS A 627 0.30 3.39 -28.76
CA LYS A 627 1.48 2.90 -29.51
C LYS A 627 2.78 2.91 -28.72
N ASN A 628 2.89 3.75 -27.69
CA ASN A 628 4.06 3.80 -26.78
C ASN A 628 3.97 2.81 -25.60
N GLY A 629 3.00 1.91 -25.58
CA GLY A 629 2.77 0.91 -24.54
C GLY A 629 2.11 1.46 -23.25
N ARG A 630 1.72 2.75 -23.25
CA ARG A 630 1.02 3.34 -22.10
C ARG A 630 -0.46 2.94 -22.10
N VAL A 631 -0.96 2.51 -20.97
CA VAL A 631 -2.37 2.13 -20.80
C VAL A 631 -3.17 3.36 -20.38
N TYR A 632 -4.33 3.53 -20.96
CA TYR A 632 -5.34 4.53 -20.60
C TYR A 632 -6.62 3.84 -20.20
N VAL A 633 -7.25 4.33 -19.13
CA VAL A 633 -8.47 3.76 -18.57
C VAL A 633 -9.45 4.88 -18.21
N GLY A 634 -10.67 4.78 -18.71
CA GLY A 634 -11.75 5.73 -18.41
C GLY A 634 -12.49 5.32 -17.13
N THR A 635 -12.60 6.25 -16.21
CA THR A 635 -13.35 6.08 -14.97
C THR A 635 -14.53 7.06 -14.91
N TYR A 636 -15.41 6.89 -13.93
CA TYR A 636 -16.48 7.85 -13.62
C TYR A 636 -15.96 9.18 -13.06
N LYS A 637 -14.63 9.32 -12.89
CA LYS A 637 -13.97 10.55 -12.41
C LYS A 637 -12.80 10.97 -13.29
N GLY A 638 -12.95 10.80 -14.61
CA GLY A 638 -11.96 11.22 -15.60
C GLY A 638 -11.10 10.09 -16.15
N LEU A 639 -10.09 10.46 -16.91
CA LEU A 639 -9.15 9.58 -17.59
C LEU A 639 -7.95 9.29 -16.69
N VAL A 640 -7.53 8.04 -16.66
CA VAL A 640 -6.33 7.57 -15.97
C VAL A 640 -5.34 7.01 -16.98
N SER A 641 -4.05 7.24 -16.78
CA SER A 641 -3.03 6.53 -17.55
C SER A 641 -1.89 6.00 -16.67
N PHE A 642 -1.26 4.92 -17.13
CA PHE A 642 -0.11 4.33 -16.43
C PHE A 642 0.80 3.58 -17.40
N ASN A 643 2.03 3.33 -16.94
CA ASN A 643 2.95 2.42 -17.64
C ASN A 643 2.84 1.02 -17.02
N PRO A 644 2.38 -0.01 -17.74
CA PRO A 644 2.20 -1.36 -17.20
C PRO A 644 3.51 -1.97 -16.69
N ASN A 645 4.66 -1.57 -17.22
CA ASN A 645 5.98 -2.07 -16.81
C ASN A 645 6.35 -1.74 -15.36
N VAL A 646 5.74 -0.72 -14.77
CA VAL A 646 5.95 -0.37 -13.36
C VAL A 646 5.50 -1.49 -12.43
N PHE A 647 4.53 -2.29 -12.85
CA PHE A 647 3.97 -3.40 -12.08
C PHE A 647 4.71 -4.73 -12.28
N ASN A 648 5.71 -4.81 -13.16
CA ASN A 648 6.45 -6.04 -13.45
C ASN A 648 7.58 -6.34 -12.46
N SER A 649 7.87 -5.43 -11.53
CA SER A 649 8.85 -5.70 -10.46
C SER A 649 8.34 -6.83 -9.55
N PRO A 650 9.22 -7.79 -9.16
CA PRO A 650 8.83 -8.83 -8.22
C PRO A 650 8.32 -8.18 -6.93
N GLU A 651 7.16 -8.60 -6.46
CA GLU A 651 6.61 -8.12 -5.22
C GLU A 651 7.59 -8.41 -4.08
N LYS A 652 7.87 -7.38 -3.28
CA LYS A 652 8.73 -7.52 -2.11
C LYS A 652 8.01 -8.43 -1.10
N ARG A 653 8.69 -9.48 -0.64
CA ARG A 653 8.16 -10.34 0.44
C ARG A 653 7.91 -9.50 1.68
N LEU A 654 6.71 -9.61 2.20
CA LEU A 654 6.28 -8.88 3.38
C LEU A 654 6.61 -9.65 4.66
N THR A 655 7.05 -8.91 5.69
CA THR A 655 7.27 -9.44 7.03
C THR A 655 6.27 -8.78 7.98
N PRO A 656 5.23 -9.49 8.41
CA PRO A 656 4.33 -8.97 9.44
C PRO A 656 4.97 -9.05 10.82
N TYR A 657 4.65 -8.07 11.67
CA TYR A 657 5.11 -7.99 13.06
C TYR A 657 3.92 -8.02 14.00
N ILE A 658 3.96 -8.90 15.00
CA ILE A 658 3.01 -8.91 16.11
C ILE A 658 3.51 -7.89 17.13
N LEU A 659 2.72 -6.85 17.40
CA LEU A 659 3.17 -5.67 18.14
C LEU A 659 2.62 -5.67 19.56
N ASN A 660 1.31 -5.48 19.70
CA ASN A 660 0.70 -5.09 20.96
C ASN A 660 -0.40 -6.05 21.41
N LEU A 661 -0.57 -6.16 22.73
CA LEU A 661 -1.65 -6.89 23.38
C LEU A 661 -2.67 -5.91 23.96
N TYR A 662 -3.95 -6.19 23.72
CA TYR A 662 -5.07 -5.46 24.32
C TYR A 662 -5.92 -6.42 25.17
N MET A 663 -6.16 -6.05 26.42
CA MET A 663 -7.05 -6.77 27.33
C MET A 663 -8.22 -5.87 27.70
N ASN A 664 -9.44 -6.32 27.44
CA ASN A 664 -10.66 -5.55 27.71
C ASN A 664 -10.61 -4.13 27.12
N GLY A 665 -10.09 -4.00 25.89
CA GLY A 665 -9.92 -2.72 25.19
C GLY A 665 -8.79 -1.82 25.71
N ARG A 666 -7.99 -2.27 26.71
CA ARG A 666 -6.85 -1.52 27.23
C ARG A 666 -5.54 -2.11 26.74
N PHE A 667 -4.63 -1.26 26.35
CA PHE A 667 -3.28 -1.59 25.95
C PHE A 667 -2.48 -2.14 27.17
N VAL A 668 -1.77 -3.25 26.96
CA VAL A 668 -0.96 -3.90 28.00
C VAL A 668 0.50 -3.61 27.74
N LEU A 669 1.13 -2.89 28.67
CA LEU A 669 2.56 -2.57 28.60
C LEU A 669 3.40 -3.63 29.33
N PRO A 670 4.65 -3.88 28.87
CA PRO A 670 5.59 -4.68 29.63
C PRO A 670 5.85 -4.09 31.02
N GLY A 671 5.73 -4.94 32.07
CA GLY A 671 5.95 -4.51 33.45
C GLY A 671 4.85 -3.66 34.07
N ASP A 672 3.69 -3.54 33.42
CA ASP A 672 2.54 -2.84 33.99
C ASP A 672 1.90 -3.59 35.17
N SER A 673 0.90 -2.97 35.81
CA SER A 673 0.19 -3.56 36.96
C SER A 673 -0.56 -4.85 36.65
N THR A 674 -0.78 -5.21 35.38
CA THR A 674 -1.41 -6.47 35.00
C THR A 674 -0.47 -7.66 35.17
N GLY A 675 0.84 -7.44 35.08
CA GLY A 675 1.88 -8.48 35.17
C GLY A 675 1.81 -9.52 34.05
N ILE A 676 1.07 -9.23 32.95
CA ILE A 676 0.87 -10.17 31.84
C ILE A 676 2.12 -10.24 30.97
N LEU A 677 2.65 -9.09 30.57
CA LEU A 677 3.85 -9.00 29.74
C LEU A 677 5.06 -8.63 30.60
N LYS A 678 6.10 -9.44 30.52
CA LYS A 678 7.42 -9.11 31.07
C LYS A 678 8.30 -8.39 30.04
N GLN A 679 8.07 -8.67 28.78
CA GLN A 679 8.75 -8.14 27.61
C GLN A 679 7.75 -7.97 26.48
N THR A 680 8.08 -7.21 25.46
CA THR A 680 7.23 -7.01 24.29
C THR A 680 7.01 -8.31 23.53
N LEU A 681 5.86 -8.46 22.91
CA LEU A 681 5.55 -9.62 22.04
C LEU A 681 6.51 -9.70 20.86
N TYR A 682 7.00 -8.57 20.40
CA TYR A 682 7.97 -8.47 19.34
C TYR A 682 9.32 -9.15 19.67
N THR A 683 9.79 -9.03 20.92
CA THR A 683 11.07 -9.63 21.35
C THR A 683 10.91 -11.04 21.88
N THR A 684 9.73 -11.36 22.40
CA THR A 684 9.45 -12.68 23.00
C THR A 684 8.09 -13.18 22.51
N PRO A 685 8.04 -13.98 21.45
CA PRO A 685 6.79 -14.42 20.85
C PRO A 685 6.11 -15.53 21.68
N LYS A 686 5.91 -15.26 22.97
CA LYS A 686 5.23 -16.17 23.92
C LYS A 686 4.31 -15.33 24.82
N LEU A 687 3.06 -15.75 24.90
CA LEU A 687 2.03 -15.14 25.74
C LEU A 687 1.40 -16.19 26.64
N THR A 688 1.47 -16.00 27.95
CA THR A 688 0.82 -16.88 28.91
C THR A 688 -0.28 -16.12 29.64
N LEU A 689 -1.51 -16.62 29.57
CA LEU A 689 -2.71 -15.98 30.10
C LEU A 689 -3.41 -16.89 31.11
N LYS A 690 -4.06 -16.30 32.10
CA LYS A 690 -4.96 -17.01 32.99
C LYS A 690 -6.26 -17.37 32.26
N TYR A 691 -7.00 -18.34 32.74
CA TYR A 691 -8.29 -18.73 32.17
C TYR A 691 -9.29 -17.55 32.06
N SER A 692 -9.29 -16.66 33.05
CA SER A 692 -10.13 -15.43 33.02
C SER A 692 -9.68 -14.37 32.03
N GLN A 693 -8.55 -14.55 31.34
CA GLN A 693 -7.93 -13.64 30.38
C GLN A 693 -8.00 -14.21 28.96
N ASN A 694 -8.92 -15.12 28.69
CA ASN A 694 -9.04 -15.86 27.42
C ASN A 694 -9.72 -15.08 26.28
N THR A 695 -10.03 -13.81 26.50
CA THR A 695 -10.58 -12.86 25.50
C THR A 695 -9.67 -11.64 25.44
N PHE A 696 -9.02 -11.44 24.30
CA PHE A 696 -8.04 -10.39 24.10
C PHE A 696 -7.90 -10.06 22.61
N ALA A 697 -7.23 -8.96 22.30
CA ALA A 697 -6.89 -8.62 20.94
C ALA A 697 -5.38 -8.42 20.77
N ILE A 698 -4.88 -8.76 19.60
CA ILE A 698 -3.49 -8.60 19.19
C ILE A 698 -3.43 -7.64 18.03
N ASN A 699 -2.65 -6.58 18.18
CA ASN A 699 -2.34 -5.67 17.08
C ASN A 699 -1.09 -6.16 16.35
N TYR A 700 -1.11 -6.01 15.02
CA TYR A 700 -0.02 -6.37 14.14
C TYR A 700 0.10 -5.37 13.00
N ALA A 701 1.28 -5.26 12.43
CA ALA A 701 1.53 -4.39 11.30
C ALA A 701 2.59 -4.95 10.35
N THR A 702 2.52 -4.49 9.12
CA THR A 702 3.59 -4.64 8.13
C THR A 702 3.98 -3.24 7.69
N PRO A 703 5.19 -2.76 8.01
CA PRO A 703 5.59 -1.38 7.71
C PRO A 703 5.80 -1.20 6.20
N VAL A 704 4.78 -0.63 5.56
CA VAL A 704 4.74 -0.31 4.13
C VAL A 704 4.28 1.13 3.99
N PHE A 705 5.10 1.96 3.36
CA PHE A 705 4.82 3.39 3.18
C PHE A 705 4.46 3.76 1.75
N GLN A 706 4.49 2.79 0.83
CA GLN A 706 4.14 3.02 -0.57
C GLN A 706 2.65 3.41 -0.66
N HIS A 707 2.37 4.50 -1.39
CA HIS A 707 1.00 4.97 -1.56
C HIS A 707 0.17 3.95 -2.35
N GLY A 708 -1.11 3.82 -1.95
CA GLY A 708 -2.07 3.01 -2.67
C GLY A 708 -1.82 1.50 -2.63
N VAL A 709 -1.02 1.00 -1.69
CA VAL A 709 -0.78 -0.43 -1.54
C VAL A 709 -1.58 -0.96 -0.35
N ASN A 710 -2.50 -1.88 -0.63
CA ASN A 710 -3.20 -2.62 0.41
C ASN A 710 -2.39 -3.82 0.84
N VAL A 711 -2.25 -3.99 2.15
CA VAL A 711 -1.69 -5.20 2.74
C VAL A 711 -2.83 -6.07 3.23
N TRP A 712 -2.87 -7.29 2.72
CA TRP A 712 -3.81 -8.31 3.14
C TRP A 712 -3.17 -9.18 4.21
N TYR A 713 -3.97 -9.65 5.17
CA TYR A 713 -3.52 -10.51 6.24
C TYR A 713 -4.34 -11.79 6.30
N ARG A 714 -3.67 -12.91 6.58
CA ARG A 714 -4.32 -14.15 6.95
C ARG A 714 -3.68 -14.72 8.21
N TYR A 715 -4.45 -15.44 8.98
CA TYR A 715 -3.98 -16.07 10.21
C TYR A 715 -4.55 -17.46 10.37
N ARG A 716 -3.92 -18.25 11.21
CA ARG A 716 -4.44 -19.53 11.76
C ARG A 716 -3.96 -19.70 13.19
N LEU A 717 -4.77 -20.34 14.05
CA LEU A 717 -4.44 -20.53 15.45
C LEU A 717 -3.50 -21.71 15.67
N ASN A 718 -3.53 -22.72 14.78
CA ASN A 718 -2.61 -23.86 14.79
C ASN A 718 -2.18 -24.21 13.37
N PRO A 719 -1.00 -24.79 13.16
CA PRO A 719 -0.50 -25.14 11.82
C PRO A 719 -1.41 -26.09 11.02
N ASP A 720 -2.20 -26.90 11.70
CA ASP A 720 -3.13 -27.88 11.08
C ASP A 720 -4.48 -27.26 10.69
N GLU A 721 -4.76 -26.01 11.10
CA GLU A 721 -6.00 -25.33 10.81
C GLU A 721 -5.92 -24.59 9.45
N PRO A 722 -7.06 -24.42 8.74
CA PRO A 722 -7.10 -23.65 7.53
C PRO A 722 -6.80 -22.18 7.81
N TRP A 723 -6.20 -21.49 6.81
CA TRP A 723 -5.96 -20.06 6.90
C TRP A 723 -7.27 -19.26 6.83
N VAL A 724 -7.42 -18.30 7.71
CA VAL A 724 -8.54 -17.35 7.78
C VAL A 724 -8.06 -16.00 7.28
N LEU A 725 -8.74 -15.46 6.25
CA LEU A 725 -8.45 -14.13 5.71
C LEU A 725 -9.00 -13.06 6.66
N ASN A 726 -8.12 -12.16 7.12
CA ASN A 726 -8.51 -11.01 7.93
C ASN A 726 -8.40 -9.75 7.07
N ARG A 727 -9.53 -9.37 6.47
CA ARG A 727 -9.58 -8.24 5.53
C ARG A 727 -9.35 -6.92 6.25
N ARG A 728 -8.31 -6.17 5.85
CA ARG A 728 -8.03 -4.77 6.25
C ARG A 728 -8.05 -4.51 7.76
N ALA A 729 -7.97 -5.53 8.57
CA ALA A 729 -7.89 -5.38 10.02
C ALA A 729 -6.42 -5.46 10.46
N ASP A 730 -6.01 -4.51 11.26
CA ASP A 730 -4.72 -4.41 11.93
C ASP A 730 -4.77 -4.99 13.34
N MET A 731 -5.92 -5.53 13.70
CA MET A 731 -6.20 -6.14 15.00
C MET A 731 -6.91 -7.48 14.82
N LEU A 732 -6.38 -8.51 15.47
CA LEU A 732 -6.98 -9.82 15.59
C LEU A 732 -7.63 -9.96 16.96
N GLN A 733 -8.94 -10.09 16.99
CA GLN A 733 -9.68 -10.32 18.21
C GLN A 733 -9.89 -11.83 18.42
N LEU A 734 -9.38 -12.34 19.53
CA LEU A 734 -9.51 -13.73 19.96
C LEU A 734 -10.44 -13.77 21.19
N THR A 735 -11.54 -14.51 21.07
CA THR A 735 -12.58 -14.53 22.11
C THR A 735 -12.79 -15.93 22.64
N ASN A 736 -12.87 -16.03 23.97
CA ASN A 736 -13.24 -17.24 24.68
C ASN A 736 -12.40 -18.47 24.30
N LEU A 737 -11.08 -18.31 24.21
CA LEU A 737 -10.18 -19.43 23.93
C LEU A 737 -10.20 -20.43 25.08
N SER A 738 -10.28 -21.70 24.77
CA SER A 738 -10.21 -22.80 25.76
C SER A 738 -8.81 -22.89 26.38
N ALA A 739 -8.72 -23.54 27.53
CA ALA A 739 -7.41 -23.84 28.12
C ALA A 739 -6.60 -24.74 27.17
N GLY A 740 -5.37 -24.34 26.87
CA GLY A 740 -4.51 -25.05 25.92
C GLY A 740 -3.37 -24.18 25.42
N THR A 741 -2.63 -24.70 24.46
CA THR A 741 -1.55 -23.97 23.75
C THR A 741 -1.92 -23.85 22.29
N TYR A 742 -1.77 -22.63 21.77
CA TYR A 742 -2.04 -22.25 20.39
C TYR A 742 -0.77 -21.68 19.77
N ASP A 743 -0.44 -22.09 18.56
CA ASP A 743 0.66 -21.55 17.79
C ASP A 743 0.09 -20.66 16.67
N LEU A 744 -0.26 -19.41 17.05
CA LEU A 744 -0.78 -18.42 16.11
C LEU A 744 0.27 -18.13 15.04
N GLU A 745 -0.13 -18.29 13.80
CA GLU A 745 0.62 -17.89 12.62
C GLU A 745 -0.10 -16.76 11.87
N LEU A 746 0.65 -15.73 11.49
CA LEU A 746 0.17 -14.56 10.76
C LEU A 746 1.03 -14.34 9.52
N GLN A 747 0.42 -14.11 8.39
CA GLN A 747 1.10 -13.83 7.12
C GLN A 747 0.50 -12.60 6.45
N ALA A 748 1.35 -11.83 5.77
CA ALA A 748 0.96 -10.63 5.03
C ALA A 748 1.27 -10.81 3.54
N SER A 749 0.43 -10.22 2.68
CA SER A 749 0.64 -10.17 1.24
C SER A 749 0.07 -8.89 0.64
N PHE A 750 0.61 -8.45 -0.49
CA PHE A 750 0.00 -7.40 -1.31
C PHE A 750 -1.18 -7.94 -2.14
N ASN A 751 -1.23 -9.26 -2.34
CA ASN A 751 -2.25 -9.92 -3.14
C ASN A 751 -2.93 -11.02 -2.31
N PRO A 752 -4.27 -11.01 -2.15
CA PRO A 752 -5.00 -12.00 -1.36
C PRO A 752 -4.96 -13.41 -1.95
N GLU A 753 -4.52 -13.56 -3.19
CA GLU A 753 -4.42 -14.86 -3.89
C GLU A 753 -3.00 -15.46 -3.82
N VAL A 754 -1.97 -14.64 -3.53
CA VAL A 754 -0.56 -15.08 -3.49
C VAL A 754 0.03 -14.81 -2.10
N TRP A 755 0.52 -15.84 -1.45
CA TRP A 755 1.02 -15.77 -0.07
C TRP A 755 2.45 -16.31 0.02
N ASP A 756 3.42 -15.48 -0.35
CA ASP A 756 4.84 -15.80 -0.37
C ASP A 756 5.65 -15.08 0.72
N GLY A 757 5.00 -14.20 1.51
CA GLY A 757 5.58 -13.46 2.62
C GLY A 757 6.01 -14.33 3.79
N GLU A 758 6.82 -13.77 4.67
CA GLU A 758 7.23 -14.42 5.92
C GLU A 758 6.04 -14.63 6.86
N VAL A 759 6.14 -15.66 7.72
CA VAL A 759 5.12 -16.01 8.70
C VAL A 759 5.59 -15.56 10.08
N ALA A 760 4.88 -14.61 10.68
CA ALA A 760 5.06 -14.26 12.09
C ALA A 760 4.35 -15.29 12.98
N LYS A 761 5.01 -15.68 14.09
CA LYS A 761 4.51 -16.71 14.99
C LYS A 761 4.41 -16.17 16.41
N LEU A 762 3.31 -16.54 17.10
CA LEU A 762 3.13 -16.26 18.53
C LEU A 762 2.56 -17.49 19.23
N ARG A 763 3.28 -18.01 20.22
CA ARG A 763 2.78 -19.08 21.06
C ARG A 763 1.93 -18.52 22.20
N ILE A 764 0.65 -18.87 22.23
CA ILE A 764 -0.32 -18.44 23.23
C ILE A 764 -0.66 -19.65 24.12
N THR A 765 -0.48 -19.51 25.43
CA THR A 765 -0.85 -20.55 26.42
C THR A 765 -1.93 -20.01 27.35
N ILE A 766 -3.11 -20.61 27.32
CA ILE A 766 -4.20 -20.33 28.25
C ILE A 766 -4.15 -21.35 29.34
N LEU A 767 -3.87 -20.91 30.55
CA LEU A 767 -3.81 -21.78 31.72
C LEU A 767 -5.20 -22.36 32.05
N PRO A 768 -5.29 -23.61 32.53
CA PRO A 768 -6.57 -24.18 32.95
C PRO A 768 -7.14 -23.38 34.13
N PRO A 769 -8.49 -23.38 34.30
CA PRO A 769 -9.11 -22.73 35.44
C PRO A 769 -8.63 -23.35 36.76
N ALA A 770 -8.64 -22.57 37.83
CA ALA A 770 -8.06 -22.98 39.13
C ALA A 770 -8.62 -24.31 39.63
N TRP A 771 -9.89 -24.58 39.35
CA TRP A 771 -10.55 -25.85 39.73
C TRP A 771 -10.18 -27.07 38.88
N LEU A 772 -9.49 -26.89 37.76
CA LEU A 772 -8.90 -27.97 36.93
C LEU A 772 -7.37 -28.00 37.04
N SER A 773 -6.78 -27.25 37.96
CA SER A 773 -5.34 -27.30 38.20
C SER A 773 -4.93 -28.67 38.76
N PRO A 774 -3.69 -29.13 38.56
CA PRO A 774 -3.20 -30.41 39.14
C PRO A 774 -3.42 -30.50 40.65
N PHE A 775 -3.26 -29.40 41.37
CA PHE A 775 -3.53 -29.33 42.82
C PHE A 775 -5.01 -29.50 43.14
N ALA A 776 -5.92 -28.90 42.36
CA ALA A 776 -7.35 -29.08 42.55
C ALA A 776 -7.78 -30.53 42.26
N ILE A 777 -7.24 -31.15 41.23
CA ILE A 777 -7.52 -32.54 40.87
C ILE A 777 -7.04 -33.47 42.04
N ILE A 778 -5.84 -33.26 42.56
CA ILE A 778 -5.34 -33.99 43.74
C ILE A 778 -6.27 -33.78 44.93
N PHE A 779 -6.69 -32.53 45.17
CA PHE A 779 -7.64 -32.23 46.27
C PHE A 779 -8.98 -32.94 46.08
N TYR A 780 -9.54 -32.98 44.86
CA TYR A 780 -10.79 -33.70 44.57
C TYR A 780 -10.63 -35.21 44.77
N VAL A 781 -9.52 -35.80 44.32
CA VAL A 781 -9.22 -37.23 44.55
C VAL A 781 -9.13 -37.52 46.02
N LEU A 782 -8.44 -36.69 46.81
CA LEU A 782 -8.36 -36.83 48.28
C LEU A 782 -9.73 -36.66 48.96
N LEU A 783 -10.54 -35.68 48.49
CA LEU A 783 -11.88 -35.45 48.99
C LEU A 783 -12.80 -36.63 48.71
N ILE A 784 -12.76 -37.20 47.51
CA ILE A 784 -13.51 -38.39 47.12
C ILE A 784 -13.07 -39.58 47.97
N ALA A 785 -11.76 -39.78 48.15
CA ALA A 785 -11.24 -40.83 48.99
C ALA A 785 -11.71 -40.71 50.46
N LEU A 786 -11.73 -39.47 50.99
CA LEU A 786 -12.24 -39.17 52.31
C LEU A 786 -13.73 -39.46 52.43
N LEU A 787 -14.51 -39.07 51.42
CA LEU A 787 -15.96 -39.33 51.36
C LEU A 787 -16.25 -40.85 51.29
N VAL A 788 -15.51 -41.58 50.47
CA VAL A 788 -15.60 -43.09 50.43
C VAL A 788 -15.21 -43.70 51.70
N TYR A 789 -14.13 -43.25 52.36
CA TYR A 789 -13.72 -43.71 53.67
C TYR A 789 -14.79 -43.41 54.71
N GLY A 790 -15.35 -42.22 54.80
CA GLY A 790 -16.43 -41.83 55.67
C GLY A 790 -17.71 -42.64 55.42
N ALA A 791 -18.07 -42.93 54.20
CA ALA A 791 -19.20 -43.80 53.86
C ALA A 791 -18.96 -45.24 54.25
N MET A 792 -17.75 -45.78 54.03
CA MET A 792 -17.39 -47.14 54.47
C MET A 792 -17.38 -47.22 56.04
N TRP A 793 -16.84 -46.21 56.71
CA TRP A 793 -16.87 -46.11 58.16
C TRP A 793 -18.30 -46.07 58.72
N TYR A 794 -19.14 -45.24 58.13
CA TYR A 794 -20.56 -45.13 58.51
C TYR A 794 -21.32 -46.40 58.25
N LEU A 795 -21.12 -47.08 57.12
CA LEU A 795 -21.72 -48.39 56.85
C LEU A 795 -21.23 -49.48 57.78
N LYS A 796 -19.91 -49.43 58.13
CA LYS A 796 -19.33 -50.33 59.12
C LYS A 796 -19.92 -50.09 60.53
N LYS A 797 -20.02 -48.81 60.94
CA LYS A 797 -20.67 -48.42 62.21
C LYS A 797 -22.14 -48.88 62.25
N ARG A 798 -22.90 -48.60 61.18
CA ARG A 798 -24.31 -49.03 61.08
C ARG A 798 -24.48 -50.57 61.15
N LYS A 799 -23.52 -51.32 60.56
CA LYS A 799 -23.51 -52.77 60.70
C LYS A 799 -23.22 -53.20 62.16
N THR A 800 -22.27 -52.52 62.81
CA THR A 800 -21.94 -52.80 64.21
C THR A 800 -23.10 -52.42 65.15
N ASP A 801 -23.77 -51.26 64.90
CA ASP A 801 -24.91 -50.82 65.66
C ASP A 801 -26.12 -51.83 65.52
N LYS A 802 -26.38 -52.31 64.26
CA LYS A 802 -27.38 -53.38 64.03
C LYS A 802 -27.04 -54.68 64.67
N SER A 803 -25.75 -55.10 64.67
CA SER A 803 -25.35 -56.33 65.35
C SER A 803 -25.45 -56.21 66.88
N LEU A 804 -25.25 -54.96 67.44
CA LEU A 804 -25.51 -54.70 68.83
C LEU A 804 -27.02 -54.73 69.18
N GLU A 805 -27.84 -54.13 68.30
CA GLU A 805 -29.31 -54.21 68.49
C GLU A 805 -29.82 -55.66 68.37
N GLU A 806 -29.33 -56.50 67.47
CA GLU A 806 -29.63 -57.90 67.31
C GLU A 806 -29.12 -58.71 68.48
N GLU A 807 -27.91 -58.38 69.09
CA GLU A 807 -27.44 -58.96 70.31
C GLU A 807 -28.25 -58.52 71.54
N GLU A 808 -28.70 -57.26 71.60
CA GLU A 808 -29.60 -56.80 72.68
C GLU A 808 -30.99 -57.44 72.55
N GLU A 809 -31.58 -57.53 71.34
CA GLU A 809 -32.86 -58.27 71.14
C GLU A 809 -32.71 -59.75 71.49
N VAL A 810 -31.63 -60.46 71.15
CA VAL A 810 -31.37 -61.82 71.52
C VAL A 810 -31.17 -61.98 73.06
N GLN A 811 -30.50 -60.99 73.73
CA GLN A 811 -30.38 -61.00 75.20
C GLN A 811 -31.73 -60.71 75.84
N GLU A 812 -32.58 -59.86 75.33
CA GLU A 812 -33.96 -59.61 75.80
C GLU A 812 -34.81 -60.89 75.61
N GLU A 813 -34.76 -61.54 74.41
CA GLU A 813 -35.47 -62.84 74.22
C GLU A 813 -35.00 -63.89 75.16
N VAL A 814 -33.68 -64.05 75.40
CA VAL A 814 -33.10 -64.99 76.34
C VAL A 814 -33.50 -64.69 77.81
N GLN A 815 -33.58 -63.38 78.16
CA GLN A 815 -34.11 -62.97 79.47
C GLN A 815 -35.59 -63.22 79.62
N GLU A 816 -36.40 -62.96 78.54
CA GLU A 816 -37.83 -63.31 78.56
C GLU A 816 -38.07 -64.82 78.65
N GLU A 817 -37.28 -65.68 77.97
CA GLU A 817 -37.34 -67.09 78.06
C GLU A 817 -36.95 -67.60 79.47
N ALA A 818 -35.89 -66.97 80.02
CA ALA A 818 -35.47 -67.29 81.41
C ALA A 818 -36.53 -66.89 82.43
N LEU A 819 -37.20 -65.71 82.23
CA LEU A 819 -38.32 -65.29 83.04
C LEU A 819 -39.55 -66.22 82.88
N ARG A 820 -39.86 -66.66 81.69
CA ARG A 820 -40.92 -67.67 81.43
C ARG A 820 -40.60 -69.02 82.03
N GLY A 821 -39.34 -69.44 81.96
CA GLY A 821 -38.84 -70.67 82.65
C GLY A 821 -38.99 -70.55 84.18
N GLN A 822 -38.67 -69.42 84.81
CA GLN A 822 -38.85 -69.21 86.25
C GLN A 822 -40.34 -69.13 86.60
N MET A 823 -41.23 -68.58 85.84
CA MET A 823 -42.67 -68.55 86.03
C MET A 823 -43.29 -69.95 85.84
N GLY A 824 -42.75 -70.81 84.93
CA GLY A 824 -43.08 -72.18 84.72
C GLY A 824 -42.75 -73.03 85.93
N HIS A 825 -41.63 -72.78 86.61
CA HIS A 825 -41.21 -73.44 87.87
C HIS A 825 -42.03 -73.05 89.07
N LEU A 826 -42.53 -71.79 89.20
CA LEU A 826 -43.41 -71.34 90.27
C LEU A 826 -44.85 -71.84 90.14
N VAL A 827 -45.33 -72.14 88.95
CA VAL A 827 -46.63 -72.78 88.74
C VAL A 827 -46.63 -74.30 89.08
N ALA A 828 -45.42 -74.98 88.98
CA ALA A 828 -45.29 -76.41 89.29
C ALA A 828 -45.17 -76.68 90.82
N GLU A 829 -44.87 -75.69 91.68
CA GLU A 829 -44.85 -75.84 93.13
C GLU A 829 -46.15 -75.53 93.87
N SER A 830 -47.13 -74.96 93.17
CA SER A 830 -48.40 -74.58 93.81
C SER A 830 -49.59 -75.50 93.51
N GLY A 831 -49.31 -76.70 92.94
CA GLY A 831 -50.35 -77.72 92.60
C GLY A 831 -50.22 -79.05 93.19
N GLY A 832 -49.79 -79.11 94.44
CA GLY A 832 -49.71 -80.38 95.22
C GLY A 832 -50.31 -80.26 96.55
N GLY A 833 -51.55 -80.50 96.68
CA GLY A 833 -52.23 -80.68 98.05
C GLY A 833 -53.72 -80.95 98.04
N LYS A 834 -54.01 -82.17 98.15
CA LYS A 834 -55.32 -82.76 98.42
C LYS A 834 -56.30 -83.01 97.28
N GLU A 835 -56.72 -84.11 97.16
CA GLU A 835 -57.04 -85.51 97.76
C GLU A 835 -56.81 -86.48 96.60
#